data_1e876dfcac279f874d8ad3c593e643be
#
_entry.id   1e876dfcac279f874d8ad3c593e643be
#
_cell.length_a   1.000
_cell.length_b   1.000
_cell.length_c   1.000
_cell.angle_alpha   90.00
_cell.angle_beta   90.00
_cell.angle_gamma   90.00
#
_symmetry.space_group_name_H-M   'P 1'
#
loop_
_entity.id
_entity.type
_entity.pdbx_description
1 polymer ?
#
loop_
_entity_poly.entity_id
_entity_poly.type
_entity_poly.pdbx_seq_one_letter_code
_entity_poly.pdbx_strand_id
1 'polypeptide(L)'
;MKRITLFVLAAICWSIGINAQELRFDKDGKFRIAHFTDIHLTPGNEDSEARVPQMIKTVVKAENPDLLVFTGDIVTAKPTMKGWETIAKMCAEIGVPYAVTMGNHDPEMTSRDSIYTYLMTQPLFVGCKGPAELAGMGNYVLPVLSSDGSAAPAGLVYCMDSNDYSPDQEKYGYYGWIEHSQIAWYREQSDRYTAMNGGNPLPAVAYFHIALPESRTAMLEERMKAEVAKIRKEGGNPREAMANMWKQAGRYAPVNSGLFAAFIEKQDVLGVFAGHTHELDHVNEYRGIALGYGRVSGYEAYGKKERGTRIVELHEGEYTFDTWITTPKGKEEVHQFPEHITSIDRSKAAYKPAIEIEPVRNGVSYKYYTGNFQSVKDFAGTKPAEEGVMDSFSILKARGRDHFGYDFNSYIDIPADDVYNFSLVCDDGAQLFIDDELVIDRDGSHARDAALAQVALAKGFHKIRLLYFEDYMGESLGLWMESRKVRKSEISNDMLYQADKPGVQLRFNKDGKFRIAQFTDTHLDPNEPDYQLTIDMIRNTIAKQDPDFVIFTGDIVTTGPSDIAWDGLIKAVESTGKPYGVVTGNHESEVTTRDTLFNYLLDSPLFLGKKGIRLEKKMGNYILPVLASDGSDKTQALLYCFDSGEFGGDQELLGQYEWFDWEQICWYREQSMKYTTRNGGKPVPAVGFYHIPTPEYRYLNGRDDVYGSYSFSGAGSAEINSGMFTSYLDMKDMMGTFVGHDHDNDNIGLVNGIALGYGRVSGYGASGRLEEGGRIIELNEGEFTFTTWNFTPKGDEFKYYYPSGITSDDENNLKYMPAKKVKPKKNGVKYTYYEGEFKSIDEIRTKGKKLDEGVMPNFIVDEAPAEDHYAYEFTSYLDIPETAVYRFFINSDDGAKLYIDGKLLIDNDGSHSAARKGQKIALAKGFHEIRIEYFEDYMGQELKVRMLSRNMPEQLIPSERLFIK
;
A
#
# COMPACT_ATOMS: atom_id res chain seq x y z
N MET A 1 -10.03 26.60 19.89
CA MET A 1 -9.06 25.54 20.21
C MET A 1 -8.74 24.73 18.93
N LYS A 2 -8.10 25.33 17.93
CA LYS A 2 -7.70 24.71 16.65
C LYS A 2 -6.34 25.24 16.15
N ARG A 3 -5.36 25.42 17.05
CA ARG A 3 -4.01 25.94 16.68
C ARG A 3 -2.85 25.31 17.48
N ILE A 4 -3.03 24.18 18.13
CA ILE A 4 -1.99 23.59 19.00
C ILE A 4 -1.47 22.24 18.50
N THR A 5 -2.07 21.59 17.49
CA THR A 5 -1.68 20.22 17.06
C THR A 5 -0.68 20.18 15.91
N LEU A 6 -0.24 21.31 15.36
CA LEU A 6 0.72 21.35 14.24
C LEU A 6 2.20 21.53 14.65
N PHE A 7 2.51 21.57 15.94
CA PHE A 7 3.86 21.89 16.43
C PHE A 7 4.65 20.72 17.03
N VAL A 8 4.13 19.52 17.08
CA VAL A 8 4.77 18.41 17.81
C VAL A 8 5.52 17.43 16.91
N LEU A 9 5.35 17.43 15.59
CA LEU A 9 5.99 16.46 14.66
C LEU A 9 7.21 17.01 13.89
N ALA A 10 7.54 18.29 14.03
CA ALA A 10 8.82 18.84 13.54
C ALA A 10 9.98 18.70 14.54
N ALA A 11 9.75 18.08 15.70
CA ALA A 11 10.62 18.23 16.89
C ALA A 11 11.68 17.14 17.09
N ILE A 12 11.86 16.17 16.19
CA ILE A 12 12.87 15.11 16.39
C ILE A 12 14.22 15.45 15.75
N CYS A 13 14.28 16.36 14.78
CA CYS A 13 15.55 16.95 14.31
C CYS A 13 15.81 18.38 14.83
N TRP A 14 14.90 18.97 15.62
CA TRP A 14 14.98 20.38 16.06
C TRP A 14 15.41 20.60 17.51
N SER A 15 15.98 19.61 18.18
CA SER A 15 16.36 19.76 19.60
C SER A 15 17.84 20.06 19.85
N ILE A 16 18.57 20.62 18.90
CA ILE A 16 19.85 21.32 19.22
C ILE A 16 19.87 22.60 18.37
N GLY A 17 19.59 23.71 19.00
CA GLY A 17 19.52 25.02 18.35
C GLY A 17 20.87 25.46 17.78
N ILE A 18 20.86 25.68 16.47
CA ILE A 18 21.62 26.72 15.75
C ILE A 18 20.83 26.90 14.46
N ASN A 19 20.61 28.13 13.98
CA ASN A 19 19.85 28.52 12.81
C ASN A 19 19.94 27.54 11.63
N ALA A 20 19.00 26.62 11.51
CA ALA A 20 18.82 25.83 10.31
C ALA A 20 18.29 26.80 9.24
N GLN A 21 19.09 27.08 8.22
CA GLN A 21 18.66 27.86 7.07
C GLN A 21 17.60 27.06 6.32
N GLU A 22 16.40 27.64 6.15
CA GLU A 22 15.32 27.02 5.38
C GLU A 22 15.72 26.94 3.91
N LEU A 23 15.61 25.75 3.31
CA LEU A 23 15.72 25.56 1.88
C LEU A 23 14.38 25.91 1.24
N ARG A 24 14.38 26.73 0.20
CA ARG A 24 13.17 27.24 -0.41
C ARG A 24 13.35 27.54 -1.89
N PHE A 25 12.34 27.24 -2.69
CA PHE A 25 12.27 27.71 -4.07
C PHE A 25 12.38 29.24 -4.11
N ASP A 26 13.09 29.75 -5.10
CA ASP A 26 13.19 31.19 -5.34
C ASP A 26 11.85 31.76 -5.88
N LYS A 27 11.80 33.06 -6.11
CA LYS A 27 10.58 33.74 -6.57
C LYS A 27 10.15 33.32 -8.00
N ASP A 28 11.06 32.74 -8.75
CA ASP A 28 10.82 32.26 -10.11
C ASP A 28 10.45 30.75 -10.10
N GLY A 29 10.24 30.17 -8.88
CA GLY A 29 9.89 28.76 -8.69
C GLY A 29 11.06 27.81 -9.00
N LYS A 30 12.30 28.24 -8.80
CA LYS A 30 13.49 27.44 -9.07
C LYS A 30 14.25 27.12 -7.80
N PHE A 31 14.84 25.92 -7.75
CA PHE A 31 15.75 25.52 -6.69
C PHE A 31 16.96 24.81 -7.31
N ARG A 32 18.14 25.42 -7.19
CA ARG A 32 19.35 24.96 -7.84
C ARG A 32 20.31 24.27 -6.87
N ILE A 33 20.71 23.06 -7.22
CA ILE A 33 21.62 22.22 -6.45
C ILE A 33 22.93 22.08 -7.21
N ALA A 34 24.07 22.35 -6.56
CA ALA A 34 25.39 22.05 -7.10
C ALA A 34 25.92 20.75 -6.46
N HIS A 35 26.07 19.72 -7.25
CA HIS A 35 26.47 18.37 -6.87
C HIS A 35 27.96 18.16 -7.11
N PHE A 36 28.74 18.14 -6.03
CA PHE A 36 30.17 17.83 -6.01
C PHE A 36 30.38 16.39 -5.55
N THR A 37 31.36 15.71 -6.12
CA THR A 37 31.69 14.32 -5.80
C THR A 37 33.17 14.02 -6.00
N ASP A 38 33.68 13.00 -5.32
CA ASP A 38 35.03 12.48 -5.54
C ASP A 38 36.08 13.58 -5.46
N ILE A 39 36.08 14.31 -4.37
CA ILE A 39 36.99 15.43 -4.12
C ILE A 39 38.41 14.93 -3.83
N HIS A 40 38.54 13.83 -3.07
CA HIS A 40 39.78 13.21 -2.68
C HIS A 40 40.78 14.23 -2.07
N LEU A 41 40.27 15.14 -1.24
CA LEU A 41 41.13 16.15 -0.61
C LEU A 41 42.23 15.49 0.23
N THR A 42 43.49 15.84 -0.06
CA THR A 42 44.67 15.36 0.66
C THR A 42 45.18 16.48 1.55
N PRO A 43 44.90 16.46 2.86
CA PRO A 43 45.36 17.50 3.78
C PRO A 43 46.90 17.58 3.85
N GLY A 44 47.42 18.79 3.75
CA GLY A 44 48.87 19.03 3.70
C GLY A 44 49.45 19.02 2.28
N ASN A 45 48.68 18.69 1.25
CA ASN A 45 49.03 18.94 -0.14
C ASN A 45 48.55 20.36 -0.52
N GLU A 46 49.48 21.32 -0.57
CA GLU A 46 49.16 22.73 -0.84
C GLU A 46 48.43 22.95 -2.18
N ASP A 47 48.72 22.16 -3.22
CA ASP A 47 48.06 22.23 -4.53
C ASP A 47 46.60 21.76 -4.41
N SER A 48 46.36 20.66 -3.73
CA SER A 48 44.98 20.12 -3.48
C SER A 48 44.15 21.08 -2.63
N GLU A 49 44.72 21.53 -1.49
CA GLU A 49 44.04 22.45 -0.54
C GLU A 49 43.76 23.84 -1.16
N ALA A 50 44.51 24.28 -2.16
CA ALA A 50 44.27 25.55 -2.85
C ALA A 50 43.33 25.43 -4.04
N ARG A 51 43.55 24.45 -4.91
CA ARG A 51 42.80 24.30 -6.21
C ARG A 51 41.37 23.85 -6.05
N VAL A 52 41.10 22.92 -5.13
CA VAL A 52 39.74 22.39 -4.92
C VAL A 52 38.81 23.51 -4.43
N PRO A 53 39.12 24.26 -3.34
CA PRO A 53 38.26 25.37 -2.91
C PRO A 53 38.13 26.48 -3.97
N GLN A 54 39.17 26.77 -4.73
CA GLN A 54 39.14 27.77 -5.80
C GLN A 54 38.20 27.37 -6.94
N MET A 55 38.27 26.11 -7.35
CA MET A 55 37.37 25.55 -8.40
C MET A 55 35.92 25.62 -7.91
N ILE A 56 35.64 25.11 -6.71
CA ILE A 56 34.30 25.11 -6.14
C ILE A 56 33.75 26.55 -6.04
N LYS A 57 34.48 27.49 -5.49
CA LYS A 57 34.09 28.90 -5.44
C LYS A 57 33.83 29.51 -6.82
N THR A 58 34.61 29.13 -7.81
CA THR A 58 34.46 29.64 -9.18
C THR A 58 33.13 29.17 -9.79
N VAL A 59 32.82 27.88 -9.71
CA VAL A 59 31.59 27.33 -10.26
C VAL A 59 30.35 27.74 -9.47
N VAL A 60 30.43 27.77 -8.14
CA VAL A 60 29.35 28.27 -7.28
C VAL A 60 29.00 29.72 -7.59
N LYS A 61 30.00 30.58 -7.78
CA LYS A 61 29.80 31.99 -8.18
C LYS A 61 29.13 32.11 -9.53
N ALA A 62 29.45 31.21 -10.48
CA ALA A 62 28.89 31.23 -11.83
C ALA A 62 27.41 30.76 -11.84
N GLU A 63 27.08 29.78 -10.99
CA GLU A 63 25.76 29.11 -11.00
C GLU A 63 24.79 29.63 -9.94
N ASN A 64 25.29 30.25 -8.85
CA ASN A 64 24.52 30.74 -7.70
C ASN A 64 23.52 29.70 -7.16
N PRO A 65 23.98 28.51 -6.73
CA PRO A 65 23.09 27.46 -6.24
C PRO A 65 22.51 27.80 -4.87
N ASP A 66 21.35 27.17 -4.56
CA ASP A 66 20.66 27.28 -3.26
C ASP A 66 21.15 26.22 -2.28
N LEU A 67 21.74 25.13 -2.77
CA LEU A 67 22.26 24.02 -2.00
C LEU A 67 23.51 23.43 -2.65
N LEU A 68 24.52 23.11 -1.83
CA LEU A 68 25.64 22.27 -2.24
C LEU A 68 25.43 20.86 -1.72
N VAL A 69 25.57 19.84 -2.57
CA VAL A 69 25.54 18.44 -2.16
C VAL A 69 26.87 17.79 -2.49
N PHE A 70 27.50 17.19 -1.49
CA PHE A 70 28.73 16.44 -1.62
C PHE A 70 28.46 14.96 -1.50
N THR A 71 28.70 14.19 -2.54
CA THR A 71 28.39 12.75 -2.56
C THR A 71 29.66 11.90 -2.47
N GLY A 72 30.28 11.91 -1.29
CA GLY A 72 31.30 10.96 -0.91
C GLY A 72 32.69 11.14 -1.51
N ASP A 73 33.62 10.40 -0.95
CA ASP A 73 35.05 10.40 -1.24
C ASP A 73 35.63 11.81 -1.19
N ILE A 74 35.27 12.51 -0.09
CA ILE A 74 35.55 13.94 0.06
C ILE A 74 36.96 14.13 0.66
N VAL A 75 37.27 13.44 1.75
CA VAL A 75 38.57 13.50 2.43
C VAL A 75 39.14 12.10 2.60
N THR A 76 40.08 11.72 1.74
CA THR A 76 40.57 10.35 1.64
C THR A 76 41.97 10.13 2.20
N ALA A 77 42.55 11.15 2.87
CA ALA A 77 43.88 11.10 3.44
C ALA A 77 43.96 11.72 4.85
N LYS A 78 44.94 11.30 5.63
CA LYS A 78 45.23 11.89 6.96
C LYS A 78 46.00 13.20 6.86
N PRO A 79 45.80 14.13 7.77
CA PRO A 79 44.88 14.09 8.91
C PRO A 79 43.45 14.44 8.53
N THR A 80 42.55 13.46 8.56
CA THR A 80 41.20 13.52 7.97
C THR A 80 40.39 14.70 8.49
N MET A 81 40.35 14.93 9.79
CA MET A 81 39.56 16.02 10.38
C MET A 81 40.03 17.40 9.91
N LYS A 82 41.34 17.60 9.62
CA LYS A 82 41.81 18.85 9.03
C LYS A 82 41.27 19.06 7.60
N GLY A 83 41.12 17.99 6.85
CA GLY A 83 40.44 18.04 5.54
C GLY A 83 38.98 18.45 5.64
N TRP A 84 38.27 17.87 6.59
CA TRP A 84 36.86 18.26 6.87
C TRP A 84 36.75 19.70 7.37
N GLU A 85 37.70 20.19 8.17
CA GLU A 85 37.80 21.59 8.55
C GLU A 85 37.98 22.51 7.33
N THR A 86 38.82 22.12 6.37
CA THR A 86 39.02 22.86 5.11
C THR A 86 37.74 22.95 4.31
N ILE A 87 37.00 21.83 4.16
CA ILE A 87 35.72 21.78 3.45
C ILE A 87 34.67 22.65 4.16
N ALA A 88 34.47 22.48 5.47
CA ALA A 88 33.51 23.26 6.23
C ALA A 88 33.80 24.78 6.21
N LYS A 89 35.05 25.16 6.36
CA LYS A 89 35.50 26.56 6.24
C LYS A 89 35.22 27.12 4.84
N MET A 90 35.48 26.37 3.79
CA MET A 90 35.18 26.75 2.43
C MET A 90 33.68 26.99 2.23
N CYS A 91 32.82 26.07 2.72
CA CYS A 91 31.37 26.21 2.64
C CYS A 91 30.87 27.45 3.41
N ALA A 92 31.42 27.69 4.60
CA ALA A 92 31.11 28.89 5.38
C ALA A 92 31.52 30.20 4.66
N GLU A 93 32.67 30.20 3.93
CA GLU A 93 33.12 31.34 3.15
C GLU A 93 32.24 31.55 1.87
N ILE A 94 31.71 30.48 1.30
CA ILE A 94 30.79 30.52 0.16
C ILE A 94 29.42 31.06 0.59
N GLY A 95 28.95 30.72 1.78
CA GLY A 95 27.69 31.20 2.33
C GLY A 95 26.43 30.48 1.79
N VAL A 96 26.57 29.31 1.18
CA VAL A 96 25.47 28.46 0.68
C VAL A 96 25.31 27.24 1.59
N PRO A 97 24.08 26.85 1.95
CA PRO A 97 23.82 25.62 2.70
C PRO A 97 24.44 24.40 2.01
N TYR A 98 24.88 23.42 2.79
CA TYR A 98 25.45 22.23 2.22
C TYR A 98 25.06 20.94 2.96
N ALA A 99 24.98 19.86 2.18
CA ALA A 99 24.68 18.51 2.59
C ALA A 99 25.80 17.55 2.18
N VAL A 100 25.94 16.43 2.88
CA VAL A 100 26.99 15.43 2.64
C VAL A 100 26.37 14.04 2.71
N THR A 101 26.69 13.17 1.73
CA THR A 101 26.63 11.72 1.88
C THR A 101 28.05 11.16 1.87
N MET A 102 28.30 10.06 2.59
CA MET A 102 29.65 9.47 2.65
C MET A 102 29.91 8.55 1.45
N GLY A 103 31.17 8.51 1.02
CA GLY A 103 31.69 7.52 0.09
C GLY A 103 32.37 6.36 0.81
N ASN A 104 32.90 5.41 0.04
CA ASN A 104 33.59 4.25 0.61
C ASN A 104 34.96 4.60 1.21
N HIS A 105 35.62 5.66 0.74
CA HIS A 105 36.92 6.08 1.27
C HIS A 105 36.85 7.01 2.49
N ASP A 106 35.75 7.74 2.72
CA ASP A 106 35.64 8.67 3.85
C ASP A 106 35.77 7.98 5.21
N PRO A 107 35.17 6.78 5.47
CA PRO A 107 35.28 6.09 6.75
C PRO A 107 36.59 5.30 6.96
N GLU A 108 37.42 5.15 5.95
CA GLU A 108 38.66 4.34 6.08
C GLU A 108 39.63 4.90 7.13
N MET A 109 39.62 6.20 7.31
CA MET A 109 40.56 6.90 8.18
C MET A 109 39.95 7.48 9.46
N THR A 110 38.61 7.68 9.46
CA THR A 110 37.88 8.29 10.59
C THR A 110 36.41 7.84 10.49
N SER A 111 35.80 7.50 11.64
CA SER A 111 34.42 7.00 11.63
C SER A 111 33.40 8.03 11.08
N ARG A 112 32.39 7.57 10.40
CA ARG A 112 31.23 8.38 9.95
C ARG A 112 30.67 9.18 11.13
N ASP A 113 30.54 8.58 12.31
CA ASP A 113 30.03 9.24 13.51
C ASP A 113 30.82 10.47 13.89
N SER A 114 32.17 10.37 13.86
CA SER A 114 33.05 11.50 14.16
C SER A 114 32.94 12.63 13.16
N ILE A 115 32.82 12.28 11.86
CA ILE A 115 32.69 13.24 10.78
C ILE A 115 31.34 13.98 10.91
N TYR A 116 30.22 13.27 11.02
CA TYR A 116 28.90 13.90 11.18
C TYR A 116 28.79 14.68 12.49
N THR A 117 29.36 14.19 13.60
CA THR A 117 29.40 14.95 14.86
C THR A 117 30.10 16.30 14.68
N TYR A 118 31.18 16.35 13.92
CA TYR A 118 31.88 17.60 13.59
C TYR A 118 31.01 18.45 12.62
N LEU A 119 30.54 17.90 11.52
CA LEU A 119 29.77 18.65 10.51
C LEU A 119 28.51 19.31 11.11
N MET A 120 27.80 18.59 11.98
CA MET A 120 26.59 19.11 12.66
C MET A 120 26.88 20.32 13.57
N THR A 121 28.16 20.61 13.91
CA THR A 121 28.54 21.82 14.61
C THR A 121 28.89 22.99 13.67
N GLN A 122 28.96 22.73 12.37
CA GLN A 122 29.41 23.73 11.39
C GLN A 122 28.23 24.57 10.86
N PRO A 123 28.48 25.88 10.62
CA PRO A 123 27.45 26.73 10.02
C PRO A 123 27.11 26.25 8.61
N LEU A 124 25.82 26.43 8.23
CA LEU A 124 25.29 26.07 6.92
C LEU A 124 25.22 24.56 6.58
N PHE A 125 25.70 23.68 7.47
CA PHE A 125 25.48 22.26 7.31
C PHE A 125 24.03 21.91 7.61
N VAL A 126 23.29 21.41 6.62
CA VAL A 126 21.85 21.09 6.74
C VAL A 126 21.57 19.59 6.86
N GLY A 127 22.63 18.75 6.83
CA GLY A 127 22.52 17.30 6.98
C GLY A 127 22.47 16.85 8.46
N CYS A 128 22.22 15.57 8.65
CA CYS A 128 22.27 14.93 9.98
C CYS A 128 22.72 13.46 9.88
N LYS A 129 22.92 12.81 11.04
CA LYS A 129 23.28 11.39 11.10
C LYS A 129 22.20 10.45 10.55
N GLY A 130 20.96 10.89 10.59
CA GLY A 130 19.80 10.04 10.32
C GLY A 130 19.44 9.13 11.50
N PRO A 131 18.39 8.30 11.35
CA PRO A 131 17.97 7.33 12.36
C PRO A 131 19.08 6.30 12.67
N ALA A 132 19.30 6.03 13.95
CA ALA A 132 20.40 5.18 14.39
C ALA A 132 20.22 3.68 14.09
N GLU A 133 18.98 3.28 13.85
CA GLU A 133 18.59 1.90 13.51
C GLU A 133 18.81 1.55 12.04
N LEU A 134 19.09 2.53 11.18
CA LEU A 134 19.34 2.28 9.75
C LEU A 134 20.78 1.81 9.51
N ALA A 135 20.94 1.03 8.46
CA ALA A 135 22.27 0.77 7.92
C ALA A 135 22.91 2.07 7.40
N GLY A 136 24.22 2.18 7.56
CA GLY A 136 24.94 3.39 7.19
C GLY A 136 24.67 4.59 8.12
N MET A 137 25.13 5.77 7.73
CA MET A 137 24.93 7.02 8.47
C MET A 137 24.85 8.20 7.50
N GLY A 138 23.90 9.10 7.75
CA GLY A 138 23.62 10.21 6.82
C GLY A 138 22.45 9.92 5.90
N ASN A 139 21.48 9.14 6.37
CA ASN A 139 20.20 8.95 5.69
C ASN A 139 19.22 10.02 6.18
N TYR A 140 18.98 11.02 5.37
CA TYR A 140 18.05 12.13 5.69
C TYR A 140 17.39 12.71 4.44
N VAL A 141 16.27 13.38 4.66
CA VAL A 141 15.55 14.10 3.61
C VAL A 141 15.52 15.59 3.96
N LEU A 142 15.77 16.42 2.95
CA LEU A 142 15.73 17.88 3.05
C LEU A 142 14.50 18.38 2.28
N PRO A 143 13.47 18.88 2.97
CA PRO A 143 12.35 19.52 2.30
C PRO A 143 12.76 20.87 1.74
N VAL A 144 12.37 21.14 0.50
CA VAL A 144 12.46 22.45 -0.15
C VAL A 144 11.08 23.09 -0.08
N LEU A 145 10.98 24.21 0.61
CA LEU A 145 9.72 24.91 0.86
C LEU A 145 9.24 25.68 -0.36
N SER A 146 7.93 25.95 -0.44
CA SER A 146 7.30 26.72 -1.50
C SER A 146 7.81 28.17 -1.55
N SER A 147 7.90 28.72 -2.76
CA SER A 147 8.29 30.12 -3.04
C SER A 147 7.31 31.14 -2.47
N ASP A 148 6.06 30.75 -2.13
CA ASP A 148 5.02 31.61 -1.59
C ASP A 148 5.25 32.11 -0.15
N GLY A 149 6.33 31.66 0.49
CA GLY A 149 6.67 31.99 1.87
C GLY A 149 5.99 31.10 2.93
N SER A 150 5.15 30.16 2.54
CA SER A 150 4.56 29.17 3.46
C SER A 150 5.60 28.18 3.96
N ALA A 151 5.28 27.42 4.99
CA ALA A 151 6.09 26.29 5.47
C ALA A 151 5.75 24.96 4.77
N ALA A 152 5.01 25.02 3.66
CA ALA A 152 4.66 23.82 2.89
C ALA A 152 5.86 23.35 2.07
N PRO A 153 6.28 22.09 2.16
CA PRO A 153 7.28 21.53 1.25
C PRO A 153 6.70 21.45 -0.17
N ALA A 154 7.51 21.80 -1.15
CA ALA A 154 7.16 21.76 -2.57
C ALA A 154 8.16 20.92 -3.39
N GLY A 155 9.25 20.44 -2.77
CA GLY A 155 10.22 19.52 -3.35
C GLY A 155 11.02 18.83 -2.25
N LEU A 156 11.71 17.73 -2.60
CA LEU A 156 12.50 16.94 -1.65
C LEU A 156 13.89 16.64 -2.22
N VAL A 157 14.88 16.64 -1.32
CA VAL A 157 16.24 16.15 -1.61
C VAL A 157 16.57 15.02 -0.64
N TYR A 158 16.63 13.78 -1.14
CA TYR A 158 17.05 12.63 -0.37
C TYR A 158 18.57 12.51 -0.39
N CYS A 159 19.17 12.38 0.78
CA CYS A 159 20.57 12.04 0.96
C CYS A 159 20.63 10.67 1.64
N MET A 160 21.30 9.70 1.02
CA MET A 160 21.38 8.34 1.53
C MET A 160 22.83 7.85 1.56
N ASP A 161 23.16 7.05 2.54
CA ASP A 161 24.45 6.38 2.61
C ASP A 161 24.40 5.10 1.75
N SER A 162 25.20 5.05 0.68
CA SER A 162 25.30 3.84 -0.15
C SER A 162 26.16 2.73 0.46
N ASN A 163 26.57 2.92 1.69
CA ASN A 163 27.52 2.11 2.43
C ASN A 163 28.94 2.12 1.78
N ASP A 164 29.86 1.30 2.28
CA ASP A 164 31.25 1.28 1.79
C ASP A 164 31.58 -0.03 1.05
N TYR A 165 32.09 -1.01 1.77
CA TYR A 165 32.49 -2.30 1.22
C TYR A 165 31.55 -3.41 1.63
N SER A 166 31.42 -4.41 0.77
CA SER A 166 30.63 -5.61 1.04
C SER A 166 31.16 -6.36 2.28
N PRO A 167 30.27 -6.88 3.14
CA PRO A 167 30.69 -7.67 4.31
C PRO A 167 31.35 -9.02 3.91
N ASP A 168 31.12 -9.49 2.69
CA ASP A 168 31.73 -10.69 2.11
C ASP A 168 31.97 -10.45 0.62
N GLN A 169 33.19 -9.94 0.31
CA GLN A 169 33.55 -9.51 -1.04
C GLN A 169 33.68 -10.69 -2.03
N GLU A 170 34.02 -11.89 -1.55
CA GLU A 170 34.10 -13.08 -2.39
C GLU A 170 32.71 -13.52 -2.86
N LYS A 171 31.74 -13.41 -1.99
CA LYS A 171 30.36 -13.87 -2.24
C LYS A 171 29.51 -12.83 -2.94
N TYR A 172 29.56 -11.58 -2.49
CA TYR A 172 28.64 -10.54 -2.93
C TYR A 172 29.26 -9.46 -3.83
N GLY A 173 30.58 -9.51 -4.08
CA GLY A 173 31.30 -8.47 -4.81
C GLY A 173 31.88 -7.41 -3.87
N TYR A 174 32.56 -6.41 -4.44
CA TYR A 174 33.48 -5.54 -3.69
C TYR A 174 32.79 -4.48 -2.83
N TYR A 175 31.72 -3.86 -3.37
CA TYR A 175 31.05 -2.73 -2.73
C TYR A 175 29.82 -3.14 -1.93
N GLY A 176 29.47 -2.32 -0.93
CA GLY A 176 28.19 -2.38 -0.24
C GLY A 176 27.02 -1.96 -1.11
N TRP A 177 25.84 -1.98 -0.55
CA TRP A 177 24.58 -1.58 -1.19
C TRP A 177 23.65 -0.90 -0.18
N ILE A 178 22.65 -0.17 -0.65
CA ILE A 178 21.60 0.39 0.18
C ILE A 178 20.73 -0.75 0.71
N GLU A 179 20.61 -0.88 2.02
CA GLU A 179 19.94 -2.00 2.68
C GLU A 179 18.42 -1.80 2.82
N HIS A 180 17.72 -2.89 3.12
CA HIS A 180 16.26 -2.85 3.30
C HIS A 180 15.78 -1.87 4.37
N SER A 181 16.52 -1.68 5.47
CA SER A 181 16.19 -0.68 6.50
C SER A 181 16.13 0.75 5.93
N GLN A 182 17.07 1.07 5.06
CA GLN A 182 17.14 2.38 4.38
C GLN A 182 16.01 2.53 3.35
N ILE A 183 15.67 1.44 2.63
CA ILE A 183 14.56 1.43 1.67
C ILE A 183 13.22 1.61 2.39
N ALA A 184 13.01 0.91 3.51
CA ALA A 184 11.82 1.08 4.33
C ALA A 184 11.69 2.52 4.86
N TRP A 185 12.79 3.10 5.34
CA TRP A 185 12.83 4.50 5.75
C TRP A 185 12.52 5.46 4.61
N TYR A 186 13.10 5.26 3.41
CA TYR A 186 12.77 6.08 2.23
C TYR A 186 11.27 6.03 1.94
N ARG A 187 10.68 4.82 1.92
CA ARG A 187 9.25 4.62 1.68
C ARG A 187 8.40 5.39 2.69
N GLU A 188 8.75 5.30 3.98
CA GLU A 188 8.07 6.04 5.05
C GLU A 188 8.15 7.56 4.85
N GLN A 189 9.33 8.09 4.49
CA GLN A 189 9.47 9.52 4.22
C GLN A 189 8.66 9.95 2.99
N SER A 190 8.72 9.20 1.91
CA SER A 190 7.92 9.47 0.69
C SER A 190 6.42 9.48 1.01
N ASP A 191 5.91 8.47 1.73
CA ASP A 191 4.50 8.41 2.15
C ASP A 191 4.12 9.60 3.04
N ARG A 192 4.99 9.96 3.97
CA ARG A 192 4.78 11.10 4.84
C ARG A 192 4.62 12.42 4.07
N TYR A 193 5.52 12.70 3.14
CA TYR A 193 5.47 13.94 2.36
C TYR A 193 4.35 13.92 1.33
N THR A 194 4.05 12.77 0.74
CA THR A 194 2.89 12.57 -0.13
C THR A 194 1.58 12.87 0.63
N ALA A 195 1.45 12.35 1.85
CA ALA A 195 0.28 12.66 2.69
C ALA A 195 0.18 14.15 3.06
N MET A 196 1.32 14.82 3.33
CA MET A 196 1.36 16.27 3.58
C MET A 196 0.97 17.09 2.36
N ASN A 197 1.20 16.56 1.15
CA ASN A 197 0.84 17.19 -0.13
C ASN A 197 -0.52 16.71 -0.67
N GLY A 198 -1.44 16.32 0.21
CA GLY A 198 -2.80 15.96 -0.19
C GLY A 198 -2.91 14.66 -0.99
N GLY A 199 -1.96 13.73 -0.82
CA GLY A 199 -1.93 12.45 -1.50
C GLY A 199 -1.14 12.45 -2.82
N ASN A 200 -0.56 13.59 -3.23
CA ASN A 200 0.28 13.67 -4.42
C ASN A 200 1.77 13.59 -4.04
N PRO A 201 2.58 12.74 -4.67
CA PRO A 201 4.01 12.72 -4.43
C PRO A 201 4.66 14.09 -4.70
N LEU A 202 5.60 14.51 -3.87
CA LEU A 202 6.38 15.72 -4.12
C LEU A 202 7.55 15.41 -5.07
N PRO A 203 7.86 16.27 -6.05
CA PRO A 203 9.01 16.06 -6.91
C PRO A 203 10.30 16.02 -6.07
N ALA A 204 11.10 14.98 -6.26
CA ALA A 204 12.30 14.72 -5.49
C ALA A 204 13.51 14.34 -6.34
N VAL A 205 14.70 14.58 -5.79
CA VAL A 205 15.96 14.03 -6.29
C VAL A 205 16.71 13.32 -5.17
N ALA A 206 17.43 12.25 -5.51
CA ALA A 206 18.19 11.45 -4.55
C ALA A 206 19.70 11.51 -4.82
N TYR A 207 20.49 11.58 -3.75
CA TYR A 207 21.94 11.65 -3.78
C TYR A 207 22.55 10.57 -2.92
N PHE A 208 23.51 9.84 -3.46
CA PHE A 208 24.37 8.88 -2.76
C PHE A 208 25.66 8.67 -3.54
N HIS A 209 26.65 7.95 -2.98
CA HIS A 209 27.98 7.84 -3.58
C HIS A 209 28.06 6.70 -4.61
N ILE A 210 27.82 5.46 -4.22
CA ILE A 210 27.92 4.29 -5.10
C ILE A 210 26.60 4.12 -5.88
N ALA A 211 26.71 4.13 -7.22
CA ALA A 211 25.55 4.07 -8.10
C ALA A 211 24.77 2.74 -8.00
N LEU A 212 23.48 2.80 -8.28
CA LEU A 212 22.60 1.64 -8.33
C LEU A 212 22.95 0.71 -9.51
N PRO A 213 22.64 -0.59 -9.43
CA PRO A 213 22.80 -1.53 -10.54
C PRO A 213 22.06 -1.10 -11.81
N GLU A 214 20.94 -0.40 -11.67
CA GLU A 214 20.14 0.13 -12.77
C GLU A 214 20.89 1.19 -13.61
N SER A 215 21.79 1.94 -13.01
CA SER A 215 22.64 2.91 -13.75
C SER A 215 23.49 2.20 -14.81
N ARG A 216 23.94 0.98 -14.51
CA ARG A 216 24.61 0.11 -15.50
C ARG A 216 23.65 -0.32 -16.59
N THR A 217 22.48 -0.80 -16.19
CA THR A 217 21.48 -1.31 -17.13
C THR A 217 21.07 -0.21 -18.12
N ALA A 218 20.78 1.00 -17.63
CA ALA A 218 20.45 2.16 -18.44
C ALA A 218 21.55 2.49 -19.48
N MET A 219 22.80 2.58 -19.03
CA MET A 219 23.92 2.83 -19.91
C MET A 219 24.10 1.76 -20.98
N LEU A 220 23.91 0.48 -20.61
CA LEU A 220 24.04 -0.65 -21.52
C LEU A 220 22.90 -0.69 -22.53
N GLU A 221 21.66 -0.43 -22.13
CA GLU A 221 20.52 -0.38 -23.04
C GLU A 221 20.74 0.67 -24.14
N GLU A 222 21.18 1.88 -23.80
CA GLU A 222 21.48 2.93 -24.77
C GLU A 222 22.61 2.52 -25.75
N ARG A 223 23.71 1.98 -25.22
CA ARG A 223 24.80 1.48 -26.04
C ARG A 223 24.37 0.31 -26.91
N MET A 224 23.56 -0.61 -26.37
CA MET A 224 23.06 -1.75 -27.14
C MET A 224 22.13 -1.33 -28.26
N LYS A 225 21.22 -0.37 -28.04
CA LYS A 225 20.35 0.16 -29.09
C LYS A 225 21.19 0.68 -30.29
N ALA A 226 22.17 1.51 -29.99
CA ALA A 226 23.06 2.10 -31.02
C ALA A 226 23.89 1.02 -31.76
N GLU A 227 24.50 0.07 -31.02
CA GLU A 227 25.36 -0.95 -31.61
C GLU A 227 24.56 -2.01 -32.37
N VAL A 228 23.38 -2.41 -31.87
CA VAL A 228 22.45 -3.31 -32.57
C VAL A 228 21.98 -2.70 -33.88
N ALA A 229 21.62 -1.40 -33.89
CA ALA A 229 21.22 -0.70 -35.09
C ALA A 229 22.37 -0.68 -36.13
N LYS A 230 23.59 -0.42 -35.68
CA LYS A 230 24.80 -0.44 -36.54
C LYS A 230 25.08 -1.82 -37.10
N ILE A 231 25.14 -2.87 -36.25
CA ILE A 231 25.43 -4.25 -36.66
C ILE A 231 24.36 -4.77 -37.64
N ARG A 232 23.06 -4.48 -37.36
CA ARG A 232 21.99 -4.83 -38.31
C ARG A 232 22.15 -4.15 -39.66
N LYS A 233 22.54 -2.87 -39.69
CA LYS A 233 22.80 -2.13 -40.91
C LYS A 233 23.97 -2.71 -41.69
N GLU A 234 24.97 -3.28 -41.04
CA GLU A 234 26.12 -3.94 -41.58
C GLU A 234 25.87 -5.44 -41.93
N GLY A 235 24.67 -5.95 -41.69
CA GLY A 235 24.27 -7.36 -41.95
C GLY A 235 24.81 -8.38 -40.98
N GLY A 236 25.28 -7.96 -39.80
CA GLY A 236 25.85 -8.80 -38.77
C GLY A 236 24.81 -9.32 -37.75
N ASN A 237 25.24 -10.22 -36.86
CA ASN A 237 24.45 -10.76 -35.76
C ASN A 237 24.78 -10.03 -34.44
N PRO A 238 23.86 -9.29 -33.83
CA PRO A 238 24.13 -8.50 -32.62
C PRO A 238 24.28 -9.31 -31.31
N ARG A 239 23.92 -10.61 -31.28
CA ARG A 239 23.89 -11.40 -30.01
C ARG A 239 25.25 -11.50 -29.31
N GLU A 240 26.33 -11.70 -30.07
CA GLU A 240 27.68 -11.83 -29.51
C GLU A 240 28.22 -10.48 -29.00
N ALA A 241 27.97 -9.41 -29.72
CA ALA A 241 28.32 -8.06 -29.30
C ALA A 241 27.58 -7.68 -28.00
N MET A 242 26.29 -7.98 -27.88
CA MET A 242 25.49 -7.76 -26.68
C MET A 242 26.06 -8.51 -25.48
N ALA A 243 26.41 -9.80 -25.63
CA ALA A 243 26.99 -10.60 -24.54
C ALA A 243 28.33 -10.05 -24.05
N ASN A 244 29.16 -9.49 -24.96
CA ASN A 244 30.44 -8.88 -24.60
C ASN A 244 30.26 -7.52 -23.90
N MET A 245 29.27 -6.74 -24.25
CA MET A 245 28.95 -5.45 -23.60
C MET A 245 28.54 -5.63 -22.14
N TRP A 246 27.74 -6.65 -21.82
CA TRP A 246 27.37 -6.98 -20.45
C TRP A 246 28.57 -7.28 -19.53
N LYS A 247 29.70 -7.75 -20.08
CA LYS A 247 30.91 -8.05 -19.31
C LYS A 247 31.76 -6.82 -18.97
N GLN A 248 31.55 -5.69 -19.64
CA GLN A 248 32.48 -4.53 -19.61
C GLN A 248 32.00 -3.37 -18.71
N ALA A 249 30.87 -3.47 -18.05
CA ALA A 249 30.28 -2.34 -17.38
C ALA A 249 30.71 -2.17 -15.90
N GLY A 250 31.04 -1.01 -15.58
CA GLY A 250 31.36 -0.15 -14.46
C GLY A 250 31.32 -0.64 -13.01
N ARG A 251 31.66 0.31 -12.12
CA ARG A 251 31.67 0.14 -10.65
C ARG A 251 30.34 0.60 -10.07
N TYR A 252 29.52 -0.32 -9.52
CA TYR A 252 28.22 -0.09 -8.93
C TYR A 252 28.00 -1.12 -7.82
N ALA A 253 26.94 -0.93 -7.04
CA ALA A 253 26.57 -1.92 -6.03
C ALA A 253 26.36 -3.31 -6.67
N PRO A 254 26.99 -4.34 -6.14
CA PRO A 254 26.89 -5.68 -6.73
C PRO A 254 25.56 -6.35 -6.45
N VAL A 255 24.86 -5.94 -5.38
CA VAL A 255 23.58 -6.48 -4.96
C VAL A 255 22.49 -5.45 -5.25
N ASN A 256 21.44 -5.87 -5.93
CA ASN A 256 20.25 -5.06 -6.12
C ASN A 256 19.28 -5.32 -4.97
N SER A 257 19.12 -4.34 -4.09
CA SER A 257 18.26 -4.42 -2.90
C SER A 257 16.84 -3.93 -3.14
N GLY A 258 16.53 -3.41 -4.34
CA GLY A 258 15.19 -2.96 -4.73
C GLY A 258 14.89 -1.48 -4.48
N LEU A 259 15.88 -0.63 -4.20
CA LEU A 259 15.64 0.80 -4.02
C LEU A 259 15.06 1.45 -5.27
N PHE A 260 15.53 1.07 -6.46
CA PHE A 260 15.00 1.59 -7.72
C PHE A 260 13.51 1.24 -7.91
N ALA A 261 13.13 0.00 -7.57
CA ALA A 261 11.72 -0.41 -7.56
C ALA A 261 10.90 0.45 -6.60
N ALA A 262 11.44 0.76 -5.39
CA ALA A 262 10.78 1.66 -4.46
C ALA A 262 10.58 3.08 -5.03
N PHE A 263 11.55 3.61 -5.78
CA PHE A 263 11.39 4.90 -6.47
C PHE A 263 10.28 4.86 -7.53
N ILE A 264 10.20 3.79 -8.31
CA ILE A 264 9.13 3.58 -9.31
C ILE A 264 7.76 3.53 -8.63
N GLU A 265 7.62 2.79 -7.53
CA GLU A 265 6.36 2.62 -6.80
C GLU A 265 5.90 3.91 -6.11
N LYS A 266 6.82 4.66 -5.51
CA LYS A 266 6.52 5.90 -4.77
C LYS A 266 6.33 7.12 -5.67
N GLN A 267 6.87 7.10 -6.86
CA GLN A 267 6.70 8.12 -7.90
C GLN A 267 7.14 9.55 -7.51
N ASP A 268 7.88 9.75 -6.46
CA ASP A 268 8.39 11.06 -6.04
C ASP A 268 9.77 11.37 -6.64
N VAL A 269 10.69 10.39 -6.74
CA VAL A 269 12.04 10.58 -7.24
C VAL A 269 12.08 10.70 -8.76
N LEU A 270 12.48 11.87 -9.25
CA LEU A 270 12.66 12.18 -10.68
C LEU A 270 14.05 11.80 -11.18
N GLY A 271 15.05 11.95 -10.31
CA GLY A 271 16.45 11.71 -10.67
C GLY A 271 17.28 11.26 -9.48
N VAL A 272 18.26 10.43 -9.80
CA VAL A 272 19.25 9.90 -8.86
C VAL A 272 20.63 10.32 -9.33
N PHE A 273 21.45 10.87 -8.43
CA PHE A 273 22.77 11.37 -8.76
C PHE A 273 23.82 10.74 -7.86
N ALA A 274 24.80 10.08 -8.49
CA ALA A 274 25.88 9.36 -7.82
C ALA A 274 27.26 9.89 -8.19
N GLY A 275 28.29 9.46 -7.42
CA GLY A 275 29.71 9.70 -7.70
C GLY A 275 30.44 8.41 -8.05
N HIS A 276 31.59 8.21 -7.37
CA HIS A 276 32.37 6.97 -7.33
C HIS A 276 33.10 6.60 -8.64
N THR A 277 32.47 6.80 -9.79
CA THR A 277 33.08 6.47 -11.08
C THR A 277 33.56 7.74 -11.77
N HIS A 278 34.78 8.18 -11.52
CA HIS A 278 35.32 9.49 -11.86
C HIS A 278 35.32 9.85 -13.36
N GLU A 279 35.18 8.85 -14.24
CA GLU A 279 35.15 9.06 -15.69
C GLU A 279 33.74 9.18 -16.25
N LEU A 280 32.71 8.95 -15.42
CA LEU A 280 31.30 9.05 -15.82
C LEU A 280 30.70 10.35 -15.27
N ASP A 281 29.92 11.02 -16.11
CA ASP A 281 29.18 12.24 -15.78
C ASP A 281 27.95 12.43 -16.67
N HIS A 282 27.48 11.35 -17.31
CA HIS A 282 26.29 11.35 -18.14
C HIS A 282 25.01 11.22 -17.29
N VAL A 283 23.88 11.47 -17.93
CA VAL A 283 22.53 11.19 -17.40
C VAL A 283 21.82 10.32 -18.43
N ASN A 284 21.24 9.22 -17.98
CA ASN A 284 20.38 8.36 -18.81
C ASN A 284 18.99 8.28 -18.18
N GLU A 285 17.96 8.40 -18.97
CA GLU A 285 16.61 8.11 -18.52
C GLU A 285 16.35 6.60 -18.55
N TYR A 286 15.91 6.05 -17.43
CA TYR A 286 15.57 4.64 -17.31
C TYR A 286 14.25 4.47 -16.55
N ARG A 287 13.26 3.88 -17.22
CA ARG A 287 11.92 3.64 -16.65
C ARG A 287 11.29 4.88 -15.98
N GLY A 288 11.49 6.06 -16.57
CA GLY A 288 10.93 7.32 -16.08
C GLY A 288 11.67 7.95 -14.90
N ILE A 289 12.91 7.53 -14.64
CA ILE A 289 13.81 8.14 -13.65
C ILE A 289 15.14 8.45 -14.34
N ALA A 290 15.69 9.65 -14.10
CA ALA A 290 17.01 10.00 -14.58
C ALA A 290 18.09 9.40 -13.66
N LEU A 291 19.04 8.68 -14.23
CA LEU A 291 20.19 8.10 -13.53
C LEU A 291 21.45 8.84 -13.97
N GLY A 292 21.95 9.71 -13.11
CA GLY A 292 23.05 10.63 -13.39
C GLY A 292 24.29 10.39 -12.54
N TYR A 293 25.45 10.73 -13.11
CA TYR A 293 26.71 10.82 -12.36
C TYR A 293 27.13 12.29 -12.22
N GLY A 294 27.69 12.62 -11.06
CA GLY A 294 28.35 13.89 -10.82
C GLY A 294 29.66 13.99 -11.62
N ARG A 295 30.07 15.22 -11.93
CA ARG A 295 31.40 15.47 -12.46
C ARG A 295 32.41 15.38 -11.32
N VAL A 296 33.46 14.56 -11.48
CA VAL A 296 34.58 14.49 -10.54
C VAL A 296 35.12 15.89 -10.21
N SER A 297 35.19 16.19 -8.91
CA SER A 297 35.51 17.55 -8.43
C SER A 297 36.95 17.72 -7.95
N GLY A 298 37.60 16.62 -7.52
CA GLY A 298 38.94 16.65 -6.92
C GLY A 298 40.07 16.45 -7.90
N TYR A 299 41.16 17.11 -7.65
CA TYR A 299 42.36 17.03 -8.50
C TYR A 299 43.25 15.82 -8.21
N GLU A 300 43.15 15.22 -7.00
CA GLU A 300 43.80 13.97 -6.66
C GLU A 300 43.04 12.72 -7.12
N ALA A 301 41.78 12.87 -7.46
CA ALA A 301 40.98 11.81 -8.06
C ALA A 301 41.49 11.44 -9.47
N TYR A 302 41.45 10.16 -9.82
CA TYR A 302 41.82 9.71 -11.17
C TYR A 302 40.85 10.22 -12.24
N GLY A 303 41.21 10.04 -13.51
CA GLY A 303 40.43 10.50 -14.65
C GLY A 303 40.96 11.77 -15.30
N LYS A 304 40.62 11.97 -16.58
CA LYS A 304 41.16 13.06 -17.42
C LYS A 304 40.20 14.22 -17.64
N LYS A 305 38.93 14.07 -17.17
CA LYS A 305 37.90 15.12 -17.35
C LYS A 305 38.28 16.40 -16.60
N GLU A 306 37.91 17.55 -17.13
CA GLU A 306 38.01 18.84 -16.44
C GLU A 306 37.17 18.76 -15.12
N ARG A 307 37.73 19.26 -14.02
CA ARG A 307 37.08 19.26 -12.73
C ARG A 307 35.93 20.27 -12.70
N GLY A 308 34.84 19.90 -12.03
CA GLY A 308 33.66 20.73 -12.02
C GLY A 308 32.57 20.18 -11.10
N THR A 309 31.33 20.50 -11.42
CA THR A 309 30.14 20.07 -10.70
C THR A 309 29.02 19.76 -11.67
N ARG A 310 28.07 18.93 -11.24
CA ARG A 310 26.76 18.84 -11.91
C ARG A 310 25.81 19.80 -11.20
N ILE A 311 25.08 20.55 -12.00
CA ILE A 311 23.96 21.37 -11.53
C ILE A 311 22.66 20.63 -11.79
N VAL A 312 21.75 20.66 -10.82
CA VAL A 312 20.37 20.17 -10.93
C VAL A 312 19.44 21.30 -10.51
N GLU A 313 18.56 21.74 -11.37
CA GLU A 313 17.60 22.81 -11.14
C GLU A 313 16.18 22.25 -11.15
N LEU A 314 15.55 22.21 -9.97
CA LEU A 314 14.15 21.81 -9.81
C LEU A 314 13.20 22.95 -10.11
N HIS A 315 11.98 22.62 -10.56
CA HIS A 315 10.92 23.58 -10.85
C HIS A 315 9.73 23.32 -9.92
N GLU A 316 9.31 24.37 -9.17
CA GLU A 316 8.21 24.25 -8.20
C GLU A 316 6.90 23.83 -8.86
N GLY A 317 6.26 22.81 -8.27
CA GLY A 317 4.99 22.27 -8.77
C GLY A 317 5.08 21.52 -10.09
N GLU A 318 6.28 21.15 -10.52
CA GLU A 318 6.52 20.39 -11.75
C GLU A 318 7.33 19.12 -11.47
N TYR A 319 7.03 18.05 -12.21
CA TYR A 319 7.80 16.78 -12.20
C TYR A 319 8.91 16.83 -13.25
N THR A 320 9.65 17.94 -13.26
CA THR A 320 10.74 18.20 -14.21
C THR A 320 11.95 18.78 -13.50
N PHE A 321 13.10 18.61 -14.09
CA PHE A 321 14.32 19.35 -13.73
C PHE A 321 15.21 19.56 -14.93
N ASP A 322 16.05 20.60 -14.88
CA ASP A 322 17.14 20.79 -15.79
C ASP A 322 18.47 20.39 -15.14
N THR A 323 19.39 19.81 -15.89
CA THR A 323 20.72 19.49 -15.36
C THR A 323 21.81 19.75 -16.39
N TRP A 324 23.00 20.14 -15.91
CA TRP A 324 24.17 20.37 -16.73
C TRP A 324 25.44 20.26 -15.93
N ILE A 325 26.56 20.14 -16.63
CA ILE A 325 27.89 20.20 -16.03
C ILE A 325 28.42 21.65 -16.11
N THR A 326 28.99 22.12 -15.00
CA THR A 326 29.72 23.38 -14.95
C THR A 326 31.14 23.17 -14.49
N THR A 327 32.07 23.68 -15.26
CA THR A 327 33.51 23.68 -15.01
C THR A 327 34.00 25.13 -14.95
N PRO A 328 35.26 25.42 -14.50
CA PRO A 328 35.84 26.74 -14.63
C PRO A 328 35.89 27.27 -16.07
N LYS A 329 35.74 26.42 -17.08
CA LYS A 329 35.74 26.76 -18.51
C LYS A 329 34.35 27.09 -19.04
N GLY A 330 33.30 26.75 -18.32
CA GLY A 330 31.91 27.03 -18.71
C GLY A 330 30.99 25.84 -18.53
N LYS A 331 29.80 25.97 -19.09
CA LYS A 331 28.69 25.04 -19.03
C LYS A 331 28.75 24.00 -20.15
N GLU A 332 28.53 22.75 -19.84
CA GLU A 332 28.57 21.60 -20.75
C GLU A 332 27.35 20.68 -20.48
N GLU A 333 27.00 19.83 -21.45
CA GLU A 333 26.08 18.69 -21.31
C GLU A 333 24.74 19.07 -20.68
N VAL A 334 24.03 20.01 -21.30
CA VAL A 334 22.70 20.39 -20.82
C VAL A 334 21.71 19.27 -21.15
N HIS A 335 20.99 18.78 -20.14
CA HIS A 335 19.94 17.78 -20.25
C HIS A 335 18.69 18.26 -19.52
N GLN A 336 17.54 18.08 -20.11
CA GLN A 336 16.24 18.40 -19.53
C GLN A 336 15.48 17.09 -19.28
N PHE A 337 14.96 16.92 -18.07
CA PHE A 337 14.20 15.74 -17.70
C PHE A 337 12.70 16.10 -17.54
N PRO A 338 11.78 15.31 -18.08
CA PRO A 338 11.96 14.34 -19.16
C PRO A 338 12.29 15.03 -20.49
N GLU A 339 13.16 14.43 -21.32
CA GLU A 339 13.73 15.04 -22.52
C GLU A 339 12.68 15.47 -23.58
N HIS A 340 11.51 14.83 -23.57
CA HIS A 340 10.50 14.99 -24.63
C HIS A 340 9.32 15.92 -24.27
N ILE A 341 9.27 16.51 -23.09
CA ILE A 341 8.09 17.27 -22.60
C ILE A 341 7.99 18.74 -23.07
N THR A 342 8.94 19.26 -23.83
CA THR A 342 9.14 20.72 -23.96
C THR A 342 8.97 21.35 -25.32
N SER A 343 8.37 20.67 -26.32
CA SER A 343 8.29 21.23 -27.68
C SER A 343 7.23 22.34 -27.82
N ILE A 344 6.24 22.45 -26.95
CA ILE A 344 5.25 23.53 -26.96
C ILE A 344 5.56 24.60 -25.91
N ASP A 345 5.72 25.85 -26.33
CA ASP A 345 5.83 26.99 -25.43
C ASP A 345 4.54 27.18 -24.62
N ARG A 346 4.55 26.76 -23.36
CA ARG A 346 3.40 26.80 -22.44
C ARG A 346 2.83 28.23 -22.26
N SER A 347 3.67 29.25 -22.36
CA SER A 347 3.24 30.65 -22.25
C SER A 347 2.39 31.10 -23.43
N LYS A 348 2.44 30.39 -24.54
CA LYS A 348 1.70 30.67 -25.80
C LYS A 348 0.70 29.57 -26.15
N ALA A 349 0.62 28.49 -25.34
CA ALA A 349 -0.27 27.40 -25.63
C ALA A 349 -1.74 27.83 -25.54
N ALA A 350 -2.51 27.50 -26.56
CA ALA A 350 -3.97 27.67 -26.55
C ALA A 350 -4.60 26.41 -25.91
N TYR A 351 -4.98 26.48 -24.64
CA TYR A 351 -5.60 25.38 -23.94
C TYR A 351 -6.99 25.11 -24.48
N LYS A 352 -7.28 23.85 -24.88
CA LYS A 352 -8.64 23.41 -25.19
C LYS A 352 -9.49 23.52 -23.92
N PRO A 353 -10.67 24.15 -23.99
CA PRO A 353 -11.53 24.30 -22.82
C PRO A 353 -12.13 22.94 -22.41
N ALA A 354 -12.22 22.70 -21.10
CA ALA A 354 -12.93 21.57 -20.58
C ALA A 354 -14.43 21.67 -20.88
N ILE A 355 -15.08 20.51 -20.96
CA ILE A 355 -16.53 20.41 -21.17
C ILE A 355 -17.23 20.07 -19.84
N GLU A 356 -18.42 20.57 -19.62
CA GLU A 356 -19.24 20.19 -18.46
C GLU A 356 -19.98 18.90 -18.77
N ILE A 357 -19.76 17.88 -17.92
CA ILE A 357 -20.50 16.62 -17.95
C ILE A 357 -20.92 16.24 -16.53
N GLU A 358 -21.99 15.46 -16.42
CA GLU A 358 -22.34 14.76 -15.18
C GLU A 358 -21.85 13.30 -15.30
N PRO A 359 -20.71 12.94 -14.70
CA PRO A 359 -20.18 11.59 -14.78
C PRO A 359 -21.07 10.62 -13.99
N VAL A 360 -21.56 9.57 -14.64
CA VAL A 360 -22.44 8.57 -14.03
C VAL A 360 -21.69 7.31 -13.60
N ARG A 361 -20.55 7.02 -14.23
CA ARG A 361 -19.64 5.93 -13.86
C ARG A 361 -18.29 6.07 -14.54
N ASN A 362 -17.30 5.36 -14.04
CA ASN A 362 -16.02 5.20 -14.71
C ASN A 362 -16.14 4.20 -15.89
N GLY A 363 -15.21 4.32 -16.85
CA GLY A 363 -15.01 3.37 -17.92
C GLY A 363 -15.09 3.93 -19.34
N VAL A 364 -14.91 3.05 -20.31
CA VAL A 364 -14.85 3.31 -21.75
C VAL A 364 -15.93 2.55 -22.47
N SER A 365 -16.81 3.25 -23.19
CA SER A 365 -17.73 2.57 -24.12
C SER A 365 -16.98 2.09 -25.34
N TYR A 366 -17.32 0.91 -25.84
CA TYR A 366 -16.68 0.34 -27.03
C TYR A 366 -17.69 -0.20 -28.02
N LYS A 367 -17.29 -0.20 -29.29
CA LYS A 367 -17.89 -0.97 -30.37
C LYS A 367 -16.83 -1.89 -30.94
N TYR A 368 -17.13 -3.19 -30.97
CA TYR A 368 -16.26 -4.23 -31.48
C TYR A 368 -16.71 -4.64 -32.89
N TYR A 369 -15.77 -4.78 -33.78
CA TYR A 369 -15.97 -5.13 -35.18
C TYR A 369 -15.14 -6.35 -35.54
N THR A 370 -15.66 -7.23 -36.39
CA THR A 370 -14.95 -8.36 -36.96
C THR A 370 -14.84 -8.22 -38.48
N GLY A 371 -13.64 -8.40 -39.04
CA GLY A 371 -13.38 -8.27 -40.46
C GLY A 371 -11.92 -7.95 -40.76
N ASN A 372 -11.51 -8.18 -42.00
CA ASN A 372 -10.20 -7.75 -42.50
C ASN A 372 -10.20 -6.24 -42.69
N PHE A 373 -9.52 -5.54 -41.81
CA PHE A 373 -9.36 -4.09 -41.86
C PHE A 373 -7.92 -3.75 -42.24
N GLN A 374 -7.73 -2.69 -43.05
CA GLN A 374 -6.44 -2.15 -43.41
C GLN A 374 -6.31 -0.68 -42.93
N SER A 375 -7.41 -0.17 -42.38
CA SER A 375 -7.53 1.19 -41.87
C SER A 375 -8.68 1.25 -40.88
N VAL A 376 -8.54 2.09 -39.85
CA VAL A 376 -9.65 2.40 -38.91
C VAL A 376 -10.87 2.99 -39.63
N LYS A 377 -10.72 3.52 -40.84
CA LYS A 377 -11.81 4.05 -41.67
C LYS A 377 -12.71 2.95 -42.24
N ASP A 378 -12.23 1.70 -42.26
CA ASP A 378 -13.00 0.56 -42.78
C ASP A 378 -14.20 0.22 -41.87
N PHE A 379 -14.24 0.75 -40.63
CA PHE A 379 -15.39 0.61 -39.71
C PHE A 379 -16.57 1.49 -40.13
N ALA A 380 -16.33 2.55 -40.91
CA ALA A 380 -17.38 3.50 -41.30
C ALA A 380 -18.54 2.78 -42.02
N GLY A 381 -19.73 2.82 -41.40
CA GLY A 381 -20.94 2.17 -41.96
C GLY A 381 -21.03 0.67 -41.67
N THR A 382 -20.07 0.06 -40.96
CA THR A 382 -20.11 -1.34 -40.54
C THR A 382 -20.93 -1.48 -39.26
N LYS A 383 -21.82 -2.50 -39.20
CA LYS A 383 -22.55 -2.79 -37.95
C LYS A 383 -21.56 -3.45 -36.95
N PRO A 384 -21.45 -2.94 -35.74
CA PRO A 384 -20.62 -3.60 -34.72
C PRO A 384 -21.18 -5.02 -34.40
N ALA A 385 -20.26 -5.94 -34.17
CA ALA A 385 -20.58 -7.28 -33.73
C ALA A 385 -20.99 -7.30 -32.25
N GLU A 386 -20.48 -6.31 -31.49
CA GLU A 386 -20.74 -6.14 -30.07
C GLU A 386 -20.57 -4.67 -29.64
N GLU A 387 -21.33 -4.25 -28.64
CA GLU A 387 -21.19 -2.94 -27.99
C GLU A 387 -21.27 -3.12 -26.48
N GLY A 388 -20.50 -2.33 -25.70
CA GLY A 388 -20.51 -2.42 -24.25
C GLY A 388 -19.69 -1.33 -23.58
N VAL A 389 -19.35 -1.55 -22.33
CA VAL A 389 -18.43 -0.69 -21.54
C VAL A 389 -17.39 -1.57 -20.86
N MET A 390 -16.17 -1.08 -20.81
CA MET A 390 -15.03 -1.69 -20.13
C MET A 390 -14.27 -0.67 -19.31
N ASP A 391 -13.37 -1.13 -18.46
CA ASP A 391 -12.67 -0.24 -17.50
C ASP A 391 -11.66 0.70 -18.17
N SER A 392 -10.99 0.26 -19.24
CA SER A 392 -9.94 1.03 -19.92
C SER A 392 -9.92 0.73 -21.43
N PHE A 393 -9.03 1.37 -22.17
CA PHE A 393 -8.76 1.06 -23.57
C PHE A 393 -8.08 -0.32 -23.69
N SER A 394 -8.86 -1.38 -23.81
CA SER A 394 -8.36 -2.76 -23.79
C SER A 394 -8.87 -3.57 -24.97
N ILE A 395 -7.98 -4.37 -25.57
CA ILE A 395 -8.31 -5.32 -26.65
C ILE A 395 -8.53 -6.74 -26.12
N LEU A 396 -8.49 -6.94 -24.81
CA LEU A 396 -8.57 -8.27 -24.17
C LEU A 396 -9.94 -8.97 -24.34
N LYS A 397 -10.98 -8.24 -24.73
CA LYS A 397 -12.29 -8.81 -25.12
C LYS A 397 -12.38 -9.29 -26.57
N ALA A 398 -11.31 -9.14 -27.36
CA ALA A 398 -11.33 -9.61 -28.74
C ALA A 398 -11.53 -11.12 -28.81
N ARG A 399 -12.50 -11.57 -29.63
CA ARG A 399 -12.85 -12.99 -29.80
C ARG A 399 -11.89 -13.73 -30.73
N GLY A 400 -10.89 -13.07 -31.28
CA GLY A 400 -9.88 -13.62 -32.17
C GLY A 400 -8.55 -12.88 -31.94
N ARG A 401 -7.45 -13.44 -32.43
CA ARG A 401 -6.15 -12.79 -32.39
C ARG A 401 -5.96 -11.80 -33.53
N ASP A 402 -6.61 -12.04 -34.65
CA ASP A 402 -6.47 -11.26 -35.87
C ASP A 402 -7.84 -10.84 -36.40
N HIS A 403 -7.87 -9.84 -37.30
CA HIS A 403 -9.04 -9.42 -38.06
C HIS A 403 -10.20 -8.86 -37.23
N PHE A 404 -9.89 -7.93 -36.35
CA PHE A 404 -10.89 -7.22 -35.55
C PHE A 404 -10.59 -5.72 -35.41
N GLY A 405 -11.56 -4.98 -34.92
CA GLY A 405 -11.37 -3.55 -34.63
C GLY A 405 -12.24 -3.06 -33.48
N TYR A 406 -11.83 -1.93 -32.93
CA TYR A 406 -12.50 -1.25 -31.83
C TYR A 406 -12.71 0.24 -32.10
N ASP A 407 -13.86 0.77 -31.70
CA ASP A 407 -14.13 2.19 -31.53
C ASP A 407 -14.43 2.46 -30.06
N PHE A 408 -13.45 3.00 -29.36
CA PHE A 408 -13.54 3.33 -27.94
C PHE A 408 -13.90 4.79 -27.73
N ASN A 409 -14.81 5.07 -26.78
CA ASN A 409 -15.23 6.43 -26.45
C ASN A 409 -15.35 6.61 -24.92
N SER A 410 -14.83 7.71 -24.40
CA SER A 410 -14.90 8.08 -22.98
C SER A 410 -14.74 9.59 -22.78
N TYR A 411 -14.84 10.05 -21.55
CA TYR A 411 -14.39 11.36 -21.10
C TYR A 411 -13.21 11.17 -20.17
N ILE A 412 -12.11 11.90 -20.40
CA ILE A 412 -10.93 11.89 -19.53
C ILE A 412 -10.97 13.11 -18.61
N ASP A 413 -10.76 12.91 -17.32
CA ASP A 413 -10.62 13.99 -16.32
C ASP A 413 -9.17 14.46 -16.27
N ILE A 414 -8.92 15.66 -16.75
CA ILE A 414 -7.61 16.31 -16.79
C ILE A 414 -7.38 17.06 -15.46
N PRO A 415 -6.36 16.70 -14.66
CA PRO A 415 -6.21 17.19 -13.30
C PRO A 415 -5.71 18.64 -13.18
N ALA A 416 -5.05 19.19 -14.21
CA ALA A 416 -4.51 20.55 -14.20
C ALA A 416 -4.40 21.15 -15.60
N ASP A 417 -4.47 22.49 -15.72
CA ASP A 417 -4.11 23.18 -16.97
C ASP A 417 -2.64 22.92 -17.29
N ASP A 418 -2.37 22.19 -18.39
CA ASP A 418 -0.99 21.91 -18.83
C ASP A 418 -0.94 21.44 -20.29
N VAL A 419 0.28 21.35 -20.84
CA VAL A 419 0.54 20.65 -22.10
C VAL A 419 0.78 19.19 -21.81
N TYR A 420 -0.14 18.34 -22.25
CA TYR A 420 -0.09 16.89 -22.06
C TYR A 420 0.55 16.20 -23.24
N ASN A 421 1.40 15.26 -22.95
CA ASN A 421 2.05 14.37 -23.88
C ASN A 421 1.34 13.03 -23.86
N PHE A 422 0.64 12.67 -24.93
CA PHE A 422 -0.01 11.37 -25.10
C PHE A 422 0.93 10.42 -25.85
N SER A 423 1.08 9.21 -25.33
CA SER A 423 1.88 8.13 -25.93
C SER A 423 0.97 6.95 -26.28
N LEU A 424 0.80 6.70 -27.57
CA LEU A 424 0.02 5.56 -28.08
C LEU A 424 0.98 4.49 -28.61
N VAL A 425 0.82 3.26 -28.13
CA VAL A 425 1.51 2.07 -28.66
C VAL A 425 0.46 1.17 -29.28
N CYS A 426 0.62 0.79 -30.51
CA CYS A 426 -0.28 -0.12 -31.22
C CYS A 426 0.46 -1.10 -32.14
N ASP A 427 -0.16 -2.22 -32.40
CA ASP A 427 0.06 -3.24 -33.41
C ASP A 427 -1.35 -3.76 -33.76
N ASP A 428 -1.96 -3.54 -34.88
CA ASP A 428 -1.54 -2.77 -36.08
C ASP A 428 -1.91 -1.27 -35.94
N GLY A 429 -3.00 -0.83 -36.57
CA GLY A 429 -3.31 0.59 -36.74
C GLY A 429 -4.22 1.19 -35.68
N ALA A 430 -3.93 2.43 -35.30
CA ALA A 430 -4.77 3.18 -34.34
C ALA A 430 -4.80 4.69 -34.61
N GLN A 431 -5.88 5.35 -34.19
CA GLN A 431 -6.01 6.81 -34.20
C GLN A 431 -6.56 7.30 -32.86
N LEU A 432 -5.91 8.29 -32.24
CA LEU A 432 -6.35 8.96 -31.02
C LEU A 432 -6.96 10.32 -31.33
N PHE A 433 -8.13 10.59 -30.77
CA PHE A 433 -8.82 11.88 -30.85
C PHE A 433 -9.03 12.43 -29.43
N ILE A 434 -8.78 13.74 -29.27
CA ILE A 434 -9.13 14.51 -28.06
C ILE A 434 -10.02 15.66 -28.51
N ASP A 435 -11.23 15.78 -27.90
CA ASP A 435 -12.26 16.74 -28.25
C ASP A 435 -12.59 16.75 -29.76
N ASP A 436 -12.76 15.53 -30.29
CA ASP A 436 -13.07 15.26 -31.71
C ASP A 436 -11.95 15.65 -32.71
N GLU A 437 -10.77 16.11 -32.25
CA GLU A 437 -9.62 16.42 -33.09
C GLU A 437 -8.61 15.26 -33.09
N LEU A 438 -8.13 14.86 -34.27
CA LEU A 438 -7.13 13.82 -34.46
C LEU A 438 -5.77 14.30 -33.88
N VAL A 439 -5.31 13.61 -32.84
CA VAL A 439 -4.07 13.94 -32.11
C VAL A 439 -2.93 13.03 -32.52
N ILE A 440 -3.18 11.73 -32.61
CA ILE A 440 -2.19 10.75 -33.09
C ILE A 440 -2.79 9.95 -34.22
N ASP A 441 -2.07 9.90 -35.35
CA ASP A 441 -2.40 9.09 -36.51
C ASP A 441 -1.37 8.00 -36.73
N ARG A 442 -1.75 6.76 -36.40
CA ARG A 442 -0.98 5.53 -36.66
C ARG A 442 -1.84 4.54 -37.42
N ASP A 443 -2.66 5.03 -38.35
CA ASP A 443 -3.51 4.19 -39.19
C ASP A 443 -2.69 3.39 -40.23
N GLY A 444 -3.18 2.19 -40.56
CA GLY A 444 -2.54 1.26 -41.47
C GLY A 444 -1.85 0.09 -40.75
N SER A 445 -1.71 -1.04 -41.48
CA SER A 445 -1.06 -2.23 -40.92
C SER A 445 0.43 -2.04 -40.73
N HIS A 446 0.91 -2.23 -39.51
CA HIS A 446 2.33 -2.14 -39.14
C HIS A 446 2.61 -2.92 -37.86
N ALA A 447 3.85 -3.44 -37.72
CA ALA A 447 4.30 -4.05 -36.48
C ALA A 447 4.27 -3.03 -35.33
N ARG A 448 4.24 -3.53 -34.10
CA ARG A 448 4.17 -2.74 -32.86
C ARG A 448 5.09 -1.53 -32.89
N ASP A 449 4.52 -0.35 -32.81
CA ASP A 449 5.21 0.94 -32.83
C ASP A 449 4.57 1.93 -31.84
N ALA A 450 5.29 2.99 -31.50
CA ALA A 450 4.86 4.03 -30.57
C ALA A 450 4.83 5.39 -31.24
N ALA A 451 3.80 6.18 -30.99
CA ALA A 451 3.68 7.56 -31.41
C ALA A 451 3.38 8.48 -30.22
N LEU A 452 3.90 9.71 -30.32
CA LEU A 452 3.76 10.75 -29.31
C LEU A 452 3.09 11.98 -29.94
N ALA A 453 2.19 12.63 -29.18
CA ALA A 453 1.67 13.93 -29.54
C ALA A 453 1.39 14.79 -28.32
N GLN A 454 1.49 16.10 -28.49
CA GLN A 454 1.29 17.07 -27.42
C GLN A 454 -0.02 17.85 -27.65
N VAL A 455 -0.80 17.99 -26.56
CA VAL A 455 -2.07 18.73 -26.56
C VAL A 455 -2.13 19.61 -25.32
N ALA A 456 -2.44 20.89 -25.48
CA ALA A 456 -2.69 21.79 -24.38
C ALA A 456 -4.15 21.66 -23.93
N LEU A 457 -4.39 21.20 -22.69
CA LEU A 457 -5.72 20.94 -22.13
C LEU A 457 -5.93 21.75 -20.85
N ALA A 458 -7.12 22.33 -20.70
CA ALA A 458 -7.56 22.92 -19.44
C ALA A 458 -7.96 21.81 -18.45
N LYS A 459 -7.91 22.11 -17.16
CA LYS A 459 -8.40 21.19 -16.10
C LYS A 459 -9.88 20.89 -16.30
N GLY A 460 -10.26 19.60 -16.17
CA GLY A 460 -11.64 19.11 -16.25
C GLY A 460 -11.83 18.07 -17.35
N PHE A 461 -13.06 17.81 -17.74
CA PHE A 461 -13.38 16.73 -18.67
C PHE A 461 -13.14 17.09 -20.14
N HIS A 462 -12.54 16.16 -20.87
CA HIS A 462 -12.34 16.22 -22.31
C HIS A 462 -12.81 14.92 -22.95
N LYS A 463 -13.37 14.99 -24.17
CA LYS A 463 -13.69 13.78 -24.92
C LYS A 463 -12.40 13.07 -25.31
N ILE A 464 -12.36 11.75 -25.14
CA ILE A 464 -11.30 10.90 -25.66
C ILE A 464 -11.88 9.76 -26.45
N ARG A 465 -11.40 9.60 -27.69
CA ARG A 465 -11.80 8.51 -28.58
C ARG A 465 -10.57 7.86 -29.15
N LEU A 466 -10.55 6.52 -29.14
CA LEU A 466 -9.47 5.71 -29.71
C LEU A 466 -10.06 4.71 -30.70
N LEU A 467 -9.62 4.76 -31.93
CA LEU A 467 -9.88 3.75 -32.94
C LEU A 467 -8.69 2.81 -33.05
N TYR A 468 -8.93 1.53 -33.16
CA TYR A 468 -7.90 0.49 -33.28
C TYR A 468 -8.37 -0.62 -34.20
N PHE A 469 -7.47 -1.19 -35.01
CA PHE A 469 -7.71 -2.47 -35.67
C PHE A 469 -6.46 -3.35 -35.61
N GLU A 470 -6.72 -4.64 -35.66
CA GLU A 470 -5.74 -5.73 -35.78
C GLU A 470 -5.98 -6.46 -37.10
N ASP A 471 -4.94 -6.49 -37.93
CA ASP A 471 -4.96 -7.17 -39.23
C ASP A 471 -4.38 -8.57 -39.14
N TYR A 472 -3.09 -8.71 -38.80
CA TYR A 472 -2.42 -9.99 -38.80
C TYR A 472 -1.10 -9.98 -38.01
N MET A 473 -0.96 -10.96 -37.08
CA MET A 473 0.26 -11.24 -36.29
C MET A 473 0.72 -10.14 -35.32
N GLY A 474 0.26 -10.22 -34.11
CA GLY A 474 0.73 -9.45 -32.97
C GLY A 474 -0.23 -8.35 -32.56
N GLU A 475 -1.01 -8.57 -31.52
CA GLU A 475 -1.95 -7.60 -30.97
C GLU A 475 -1.32 -6.79 -29.83
N SER A 476 -1.36 -5.46 -29.92
CA SER A 476 -0.92 -4.57 -28.84
C SER A 476 -1.64 -3.23 -28.87
N LEU A 477 -2.16 -2.81 -27.73
CA LEU A 477 -2.75 -1.49 -27.54
C LEU A 477 -2.42 -0.96 -26.15
N GLY A 478 -1.88 0.27 -26.07
CA GLY A 478 -1.63 0.94 -24.80
C GLY A 478 -1.62 2.46 -25.00
N LEU A 479 -2.15 3.20 -24.03
CA LEU A 479 -2.25 4.65 -24.06
C LEU A 479 -1.81 5.26 -22.73
N TRP A 480 -0.80 6.11 -22.75
CA TRP A 480 -0.25 6.81 -21.58
C TRP A 480 -0.38 8.32 -21.77
N MET A 481 -0.36 9.02 -20.65
CA MET A 481 -0.25 10.47 -20.65
C MET A 481 0.76 10.96 -19.59
N GLU A 482 1.31 12.13 -19.83
CA GLU A 482 2.18 12.85 -18.91
C GLU A 482 2.14 14.36 -19.18
N SER A 483 2.53 15.15 -18.20
CA SER A 483 2.80 16.58 -18.36
C SER A 483 3.89 17.01 -17.38
N ARG A 484 4.24 18.29 -17.35
CA ARG A 484 5.15 18.79 -16.30
C ARG A 484 4.57 18.66 -14.89
N LYS A 485 3.24 18.73 -14.75
CA LYS A 485 2.51 18.62 -13.48
C LYS A 485 1.99 17.22 -13.20
N VAL A 486 1.98 16.33 -14.17
CA VAL A 486 1.44 14.98 -14.09
C VAL A 486 2.47 13.98 -14.57
N ARG A 487 2.86 13.07 -13.68
CA ARG A 487 3.84 12.04 -14.00
C ARG A 487 3.28 11.05 -15.04
N LYS A 488 4.17 10.49 -15.88
CA LYS A 488 3.78 9.51 -16.91
C LYS A 488 3.08 8.31 -16.28
N SER A 489 1.84 8.07 -16.68
CA SER A 489 1.03 6.94 -16.26
C SER A 489 0.16 6.45 -17.40
N GLU A 490 -0.19 5.16 -17.37
CA GLU A 490 -1.25 4.64 -18.22
C GLU A 490 -2.57 5.31 -17.86
N ILE A 491 -3.39 5.61 -18.85
CA ILE A 491 -4.72 6.20 -18.63
C ILE A 491 -5.61 5.15 -17.99
N SER A 492 -5.85 5.31 -16.70
CA SER A 492 -6.55 4.34 -15.85
C SER A 492 -8.05 4.62 -15.74
N ASN A 493 -8.79 3.63 -15.23
CA ASN A 493 -10.24 3.70 -15.11
C ASN A 493 -10.73 4.89 -14.26
N ASP A 494 -9.99 5.31 -13.24
CA ASP A 494 -10.36 6.44 -12.38
C ASP A 494 -10.27 7.80 -13.08
N MET A 495 -9.57 7.87 -14.21
CA MET A 495 -9.53 9.06 -15.08
C MET A 495 -10.58 9.04 -16.20
N LEU A 496 -11.24 7.90 -16.44
CA LEU A 496 -12.15 7.68 -17.58
C LEU A 496 -13.60 7.60 -17.09
N TYR A 497 -14.48 8.35 -17.75
CA TYR A 497 -15.86 8.51 -17.32
C TYR A 497 -16.86 8.34 -18.46
N GLN A 498 -18.06 7.83 -18.12
CA GLN A 498 -19.23 7.79 -18.98
C GLN A 498 -20.27 8.80 -18.49
N ALA A 499 -20.89 9.54 -19.41
CA ALA A 499 -21.95 10.51 -19.08
C ALA A 499 -23.38 9.92 -19.11
N ASP A 500 -23.60 8.75 -19.73
CA ASP A 500 -24.94 8.41 -20.21
C ASP A 500 -25.53 7.05 -19.79
N LYS A 501 -24.96 6.28 -18.85
CA LYS A 501 -25.63 5.04 -18.35
C LYS A 501 -25.38 4.79 -16.87
N PRO A 502 -26.41 4.74 -16.00
CA PRO A 502 -26.27 4.26 -14.64
C PRO A 502 -26.00 2.75 -14.67
N GLY A 503 -24.81 2.34 -14.23
CA GLY A 503 -24.54 0.96 -13.85
C GLY A 503 -25.26 0.60 -12.55
N VAL A 504 -25.38 -0.70 -12.24
CA VAL A 504 -25.91 -1.15 -10.95
C VAL A 504 -25.00 -0.64 -9.84
N GLN A 505 -25.55 0.20 -8.94
CA GLN A 505 -24.85 0.70 -7.76
C GLN A 505 -25.27 -0.13 -6.55
N LEU A 506 -24.30 -0.55 -5.75
CA LEU A 506 -24.57 -1.17 -4.45
C LEU A 506 -24.94 -0.07 -3.44
N ARG A 507 -26.01 -0.30 -2.70
CA ARG A 507 -26.52 0.69 -1.76
C ARG A 507 -27.20 0.01 -0.57
N PHE A 508 -27.00 0.57 0.61
CA PHE A 508 -27.76 0.17 1.79
C PHE A 508 -29.26 0.33 1.57
N ASN A 509 -30.04 -0.63 2.07
CA ASN A 509 -31.49 -0.54 2.02
C ASN A 509 -32.00 0.51 3.04
N LYS A 510 -33.30 0.77 3.03
CA LYS A 510 -33.93 1.79 3.89
C LYS A 510 -33.80 1.52 5.39
N ASP A 511 -33.51 0.28 5.77
CA ASP A 511 -33.31 -0.11 7.16
C ASP A 511 -31.83 -0.02 7.58
N GLY A 512 -30.98 0.57 6.72
CA GLY A 512 -29.54 0.69 6.92
C GLY A 512 -28.81 -0.66 6.91
N LYS A 513 -29.33 -1.63 6.16
CA LYS A 513 -28.74 -2.96 6.01
C LYS A 513 -28.26 -3.20 4.61
N PHE A 514 -27.15 -3.96 4.47
CA PHE A 514 -26.66 -4.48 3.21
C PHE A 514 -26.28 -5.95 3.37
N ARG A 515 -26.95 -6.82 2.65
CA ARG A 515 -26.80 -8.27 2.79
C ARG A 515 -26.04 -8.87 1.62
N ILE A 516 -24.99 -9.63 1.93
CA ILE A 516 -24.11 -10.32 0.99
C ILE A 516 -24.31 -11.82 1.14
N ALA A 517 -24.49 -12.54 0.04
CA ALA A 517 -24.44 -13.99 0.01
C ALA A 517 -23.11 -14.44 -0.59
N GLN A 518 -22.30 -15.13 0.19
CA GLN A 518 -21.05 -15.75 -0.22
C GLN A 518 -21.29 -17.22 -0.57
N PHE A 519 -20.85 -17.61 -1.78
CA PHE A 519 -20.71 -18.99 -2.20
C PHE A 519 -19.23 -19.26 -2.53
N THR A 520 -18.79 -20.47 -2.29
CA THR A 520 -17.37 -20.86 -2.49
C THR A 520 -17.26 -22.33 -2.78
N ASP A 521 -16.18 -22.73 -3.45
CA ASP A 521 -15.87 -24.16 -3.66
C ASP A 521 -17.07 -24.90 -4.28
N THR A 522 -17.60 -24.37 -5.36
CA THR A 522 -18.74 -25.00 -6.05
C THR A 522 -18.31 -26.18 -6.92
N HIS A 523 -17.06 -26.23 -7.35
CA HIS A 523 -16.48 -27.31 -8.15
C HIS A 523 -17.40 -27.79 -9.26
N LEU A 524 -17.98 -26.84 -10.00
CA LEU A 524 -18.94 -27.16 -11.05
C LEU A 524 -18.35 -27.99 -12.17
N ASP A 525 -18.92 -29.18 -12.37
CA ASP A 525 -18.64 -30.05 -13.51
C ASP A 525 -19.94 -30.29 -14.30
N PRO A 526 -20.10 -29.72 -15.50
CA PRO A 526 -21.33 -29.85 -16.28
C PRO A 526 -21.64 -31.27 -16.76
N ASN A 527 -20.67 -32.20 -16.61
CA ASN A 527 -20.85 -33.62 -17.00
C ASN A 527 -21.42 -34.47 -15.84
N GLU A 528 -21.42 -33.95 -14.61
CA GLU A 528 -21.83 -34.68 -13.42
C GLU A 528 -23.26 -34.31 -12.98
N PRO A 529 -24.02 -35.24 -12.38
CA PRO A 529 -25.38 -34.98 -11.91
C PRO A 529 -25.50 -33.87 -10.86
N ASP A 530 -24.43 -33.65 -10.08
CA ASP A 530 -24.37 -32.71 -8.99
C ASP A 530 -24.32 -31.25 -9.46
N TYR A 531 -23.95 -31.03 -10.71
CA TYR A 531 -23.95 -29.70 -11.33
C TYR A 531 -25.28 -28.98 -11.17
N GLN A 532 -26.39 -29.62 -11.59
CA GLN A 532 -27.72 -28.99 -11.52
C GLN A 532 -28.19 -28.80 -10.06
N LEU A 533 -27.83 -29.72 -9.16
CA LEU A 533 -28.15 -29.59 -7.74
C LEU A 533 -27.48 -28.37 -7.13
N THR A 534 -26.18 -28.13 -7.44
CA THR A 534 -25.43 -26.97 -7.01
C THR A 534 -26.05 -25.66 -7.54
N ILE A 535 -26.34 -25.61 -8.83
CA ILE A 535 -26.99 -24.44 -9.45
C ILE A 535 -28.35 -24.13 -8.81
N ASP A 536 -29.18 -25.16 -8.57
CA ASP A 536 -30.49 -25.00 -7.95
C ASP A 536 -30.38 -24.57 -6.48
N MET A 537 -29.41 -25.10 -5.73
CA MET A 537 -29.15 -24.68 -4.35
C MET A 537 -28.75 -23.22 -4.29
N ILE A 538 -27.81 -22.74 -5.12
CA ILE A 538 -27.40 -21.35 -5.19
C ILE A 538 -28.60 -20.45 -5.49
N ARG A 539 -29.36 -20.74 -6.54
CA ARG A 539 -30.55 -19.97 -6.93
C ARG A 539 -31.60 -19.91 -5.81
N ASN A 540 -31.88 -21.05 -5.19
CA ASN A 540 -32.86 -21.13 -4.10
C ASN A 540 -32.38 -20.38 -2.83
N THR A 541 -31.09 -20.42 -2.53
CA THR A 541 -30.49 -19.64 -1.43
C THR A 541 -30.64 -18.15 -1.68
N ILE A 542 -30.28 -17.66 -2.89
CA ILE A 542 -30.44 -16.26 -3.26
C ILE A 542 -31.92 -15.84 -3.13
N ALA A 543 -32.85 -16.64 -3.63
CA ALA A 543 -34.29 -16.35 -3.54
C ALA A 543 -34.81 -16.32 -2.09
N LYS A 544 -34.31 -17.19 -1.19
CA LYS A 544 -34.74 -17.28 0.20
C LYS A 544 -34.10 -16.23 1.11
N GLN A 545 -32.80 -15.95 0.94
CA GLN A 545 -32.04 -15.02 1.77
C GLN A 545 -32.15 -13.57 1.29
N ASP A 546 -32.57 -13.36 0.06
CA ASP A 546 -32.78 -12.06 -0.62
C ASP A 546 -31.59 -11.11 -0.39
N PRO A 547 -30.35 -11.48 -0.79
CA PRO A 547 -29.18 -10.63 -0.62
C PRO A 547 -29.22 -9.42 -1.55
N ASP A 548 -28.53 -8.35 -1.18
CA ASP A 548 -28.32 -7.18 -2.04
C ASP A 548 -27.18 -7.41 -3.05
N PHE A 549 -26.26 -8.33 -2.71
CA PHE A 549 -25.10 -8.69 -3.52
C PHE A 549 -24.71 -10.16 -3.32
N VAL A 550 -24.22 -10.81 -4.38
CA VAL A 550 -23.69 -12.18 -4.35
C VAL A 550 -22.20 -12.17 -4.64
N ILE A 551 -21.41 -12.91 -3.88
CA ILE A 551 -19.98 -13.06 -4.12
C ILE A 551 -19.60 -14.53 -4.19
N PHE A 552 -18.84 -14.90 -5.22
CA PHE A 552 -18.22 -16.21 -5.37
C PHE A 552 -16.74 -16.10 -5.00
N THR A 553 -16.29 -16.92 -4.06
CA THR A 553 -14.93 -16.82 -3.52
C THR A 553 -14.05 -18.02 -3.90
N GLY A 554 -13.94 -18.27 -5.21
CA GLY A 554 -12.97 -19.19 -5.81
C GLY A 554 -13.40 -20.67 -5.88
N ASP A 555 -12.67 -21.41 -6.67
CA ASP A 555 -12.87 -22.81 -7.00
C ASP A 555 -14.31 -23.09 -7.49
N ILE A 556 -14.74 -22.25 -8.42
CA ILE A 556 -16.12 -22.24 -8.90
C ILE A 556 -16.31 -23.28 -10.01
N VAL A 557 -15.47 -23.21 -11.05
CA VAL A 557 -15.48 -24.15 -12.18
C VAL A 557 -14.10 -24.78 -12.29
N THR A 558 -13.99 -26.04 -11.91
CA THR A 558 -12.74 -26.78 -11.82
C THR A 558 -12.60 -27.89 -12.87
N THR A 559 -13.67 -28.10 -13.67
CA THR A 559 -13.69 -29.14 -14.72
C THR A 559 -14.34 -28.57 -15.99
N GLY A 560 -13.81 -28.97 -17.15
CA GLY A 560 -14.34 -28.51 -18.44
C GLY A 560 -15.49 -29.38 -18.97
N PRO A 561 -16.34 -28.81 -19.87
CA PRO A 561 -16.20 -27.53 -20.55
C PRO A 561 -16.60 -26.33 -19.68
N SER A 562 -15.64 -25.44 -19.45
CA SER A 562 -15.80 -24.32 -18.49
C SER A 562 -16.83 -23.28 -18.91
N ASP A 563 -16.96 -23.01 -20.21
CA ASP A 563 -17.97 -22.10 -20.77
C ASP A 563 -19.39 -22.54 -20.45
N ILE A 564 -19.70 -23.85 -20.55
CA ILE A 564 -21.02 -24.39 -20.19
C ILE A 564 -21.30 -24.24 -18.71
N ALA A 565 -20.29 -24.51 -17.87
CA ALA A 565 -20.43 -24.39 -16.42
C ALA A 565 -20.66 -22.95 -15.97
N TRP A 566 -19.86 -22.01 -16.47
CA TRP A 566 -20.02 -20.59 -16.20
C TRP A 566 -21.34 -20.05 -16.71
N ASP A 567 -21.76 -20.43 -17.93
CA ASP A 567 -23.06 -20.04 -18.52
C ASP A 567 -24.23 -20.43 -17.63
N GLY A 568 -24.22 -21.64 -17.10
CA GLY A 568 -25.27 -22.14 -16.23
C GLY A 568 -25.34 -21.36 -14.91
N LEU A 569 -24.18 -21.10 -14.29
CA LEU A 569 -24.10 -20.32 -13.06
C LEU A 569 -24.55 -18.88 -13.28
N ILE A 570 -24.02 -18.18 -14.29
CA ILE A 570 -24.37 -16.81 -14.63
C ILE A 570 -25.86 -16.68 -14.86
N LYS A 571 -26.47 -17.53 -15.68
CA LYS A 571 -27.90 -17.54 -15.95
C LYS A 571 -28.75 -17.76 -14.69
N ALA A 572 -28.28 -18.62 -13.78
CA ALA A 572 -28.96 -18.85 -12.52
C ALA A 572 -28.95 -17.59 -11.63
N VAL A 573 -27.80 -16.93 -11.48
CA VAL A 573 -27.69 -15.69 -10.71
C VAL A 573 -28.47 -14.56 -11.36
N GLU A 574 -28.32 -14.34 -12.66
CA GLU A 574 -29.04 -13.32 -13.43
C GLU A 574 -30.56 -13.47 -13.35
N SER A 575 -31.05 -14.72 -13.31
CA SER A 575 -32.48 -15.00 -13.16
C SER A 575 -33.05 -14.47 -11.83
N THR A 576 -32.22 -14.22 -10.84
CA THR A 576 -32.61 -13.62 -9.55
C THR A 576 -32.60 -12.09 -9.56
N GLY A 577 -32.02 -11.46 -10.60
CA GLY A 577 -31.85 -10.02 -10.71
C GLY A 577 -30.81 -9.43 -9.75
N LYS A 578 -29.99 -10.27 -9.08
CA LYS A 578 -29.01 -9.80 -8.09
C LYS A 578 -27.65 -9.52 -8.73
N PRO A 579 -27.01 -8.39 -8.41
CA PRO A 579 -25.64 -8.13 -8.84
C PRO A 579 -24.67 -9.07 -8.13
N TYR A 580 -23.58 -9.40 -8.82
CA TYR A 580 -22.62 -10.36 -8.29
C TYR A 580 -21.15 -10.00 -8.60
N GLY A 581 -20.24 -10.59 -7.84
CA GLY A 581 -18.79 -10.53 -8.02
C GLY A 581 -18.16 -11.92 -7.95
N VAL A 582 -16.93 -12.02 -8.43
CA VAL A 582 -16.13 -13.25 -8.42
C VAL A 582 -14.72 -12.90 -8.01
N VAL A 583 -14.13 -13.67 -7.11
CA VAL A 583 -12.68 -13.81 -6.92
C VAL A 583 -12.29 -15.23 -7.28
N THR A 584 -11.11 -15.41 -7.84
CA THR A 584 -10.63 -16.71 -8.32
C THR A 584 -9.96 -17.50 -7.20
N GLY A 585 -10.05 -18.83 -7.28
CA GLY A 585 -9.31 -19.76 -6.45
C GLY A 585 -8.08 -20.34 -7.16
N ASN A 586 -7.57 -21.43 -6.63
CA ASN A 586 -6.38 -22.07 -7.18
C ASN A 586 -6.68 -23.04 -8.34
N HIS A 587 -7.92 -23.46 -8.51
CA HIS A 587 -8.31 -24.41 -9.56
C HIS A 587 -8.86 -23.77 -10.84
N GLU A 588 -9.28 -22.50 -10.86
CA GLU A 588 -9.78 -21.86 -12.10
C GLU A 588 -8.77 -21.89 -13.25
N SER A 589 -7.48 -21.74 -12.95
CA SER A 589 -6.42 -21.75 -13.97
C SER A 589 -6.17 -23.13 -14.60
N GLU A 590 -6.71 -24.20 -14.04
CA GLU A 590 -6.61 -25.55 -14.60
C GLU A 590 -7.51 -25.74 -15.84
N VAL A 591 -8.58 -24.95 -15.96
CA VAL A 591 -9.58 -25.09 -17.03
C VAL A 591 -9.68 -23.87 -17.93
N THR A 592 -9.32 -22.67 -17.43
CA THR A 592 -9.32 -21.44 -18.23
C THR A 592 -8.35 -20.41 -17.62
N THR A 593 -7.83 -19.49 -18.43
CA THR A 593 -7.00 -18.41 -17.85
C THR A 593 -7.89 -17.40 -17.13
N ARG A 594 -7.37 -16.77 -16.08
CA ARG A 594 -8.06 -15.68 -15.37
C ARG A 594 -8.51 -14.58 -16.31
N ASP A 595 -7.67 -14.21 -17.28
CA ASP A 595 -7.99 -13.19 -18.28
C ASP A 595 -9.19 -13.58 -19.15
N THR A 596 -9.23 -14.81 -19.64
CA THR A 596 -10.36 -15.33 -20.42
C THR A 596 -11.65 -15.37 -19.58
N LEU A 597 -11.53 -15.82 -18.32
CA LEU A 597 -12.65 -15.85 -17.39
C LEU A 597 -13.23 -14.46 -17.14
N PHE A 598 -12.40 -13.48 -16.79
CA PHE A 598 -12.87 -12.12 -16.53
C PHE A 598 -13.45 -11.46 -17.78
N ASN A 599 -12.89 -11.71 -18.97
CA ASN A 599 -13.51 -11.26 -20.22
C ASN A 599 -14.93 -11.81 -20.36
N TYR A 600 -15.12 -13.08 -20.06
CA TYR A 600 -16.41 -13.73 -20.13
C TYR A 600 -17.41 -13.19 -19.09
N LEU A 601 -16.98 -12.99 -17.84
CA LEU A 601 -17.81 -12.45 -16.78
C LEU A 601 -18.24 -10.99 -17.03
N LEU A 602 -17.35 -10.18 -17.60
CA LEU A 602 -17.62 -8.77 -17.93
C LEU A 602 -18.74 -8.59 -18.99
N ASP A 603 -19.12 -9.64 -19.73
CA ASP A 603 -20.25 -9.61 -20.64
C ASP A 603 -21.59 -9.65 -19.90
N SER A 604 -21.65 -10.09 -18.64
CA SER A 604 -22.85 -10.10 -17.82
C SER A 604 -23.18 -8.71 -17.28
N PRO A 605 -24.43 -8.21 -17.49
CA PRO A 605 -24.83 -6.88 -17.03
C PRO A 605 -24.95 -6.75 -15.51
N LEU A 606 -25.01 -7.86 -14.77
CA LEU A 606 -25.08 -7.90 -13.30
C LEU A 606 -23.72 -8.21 -12.65
N PHE A 607 -22.72 -8.52 -13.43
CA PHE A 607 -21.34 -8.70 -12.90
C PHE A 607 -20.72 -7.33 -12.59
N LEU A 608 -20.39 -7.11 -11.33
CA LEU A 608 -19.76 -5.87 -10.86
C LEU A 608 -18.25 -5.99 -10.64
N GLY A 609 -17.70 -7.19 -10.82
CA GLY A 609 -16.27 -7.43 -10.71
C GLY A 609 -15.47 -6.72 -11.79
N LYS A 610 -14.19 -6.56 -11.56
CA LYS A 610 -13.23 -5.89 -12.44
C LYS A 610 -11.97 -6.73 -12.55
N LYS A 611 -11.26 -6.61 -13.67
CA LYS A 611 -9.91 -7.18 -13.76
C LYS A 611 -8.96 -6.59 -12.71
N GLY A 612 -9.17 -5.33 -12.33
CA GLY A 612 -8.42 -4.64 -11.29
C GLY A 612 -6.99 -4.29 -11.69
N ILE A 613 -6.11 -4.15 -10.70
CA ILE A 613 -4.69 -3.94 -10.96
C ILE A 613 -4.12 -5.14 -11.72
N ARG A 614 -3.29 -4.85 -12.70
CA ARG A 614 -2.67 -5.89 -13.52
C ARG A 614 -1.39 -6.36 -12.87
N LEU A 615 -1.43 -7.56 -12.32
CA LEU A 615 -0.26 -8.32 -11.90
C LEU A 615 0.02 -9.40 -12.95
N GLU A 616 1.25 -9.90 -12.98
CA GLU A 616 1.67 -10.83 -14.04
C GLU A 616 0.78 -12.08 -14.12
N LYS A 617 0.32 -12.59 -12.98
CA LYS A 617 -0.48 -13.81 -12.90
C LYS A 617 -1.81 -13.66 -12.17
N LYS A 618 -2.01 -12.59 -11.40
CA LYS A 618 -3.17 -12.39 -10.54
C LYS A 618 -4.11 -11.34 -11.11
N MET A 619 -5.41 -11.62 -11.08
CA MET A 619 -6.44 -10.77 -11.66
C MET A 619 -7.70 -10.80 -10.81
N GLY A 620 -8.45 -9.71 -10.79
CA GLY A 620 -9.67 -9.61 -9.98
C GLY A 620 -9.44 -8.95 -8.62
N ASN A 621 -8.44 -8.06 -8.55
CA ASN A 621 -8.24 -7.21 -7.39
C ASN A 621 -9.03 -5.91 -7.57
N TYR A 622 -10.21 -5.80 -6.95
CA TYR A 622 -11.12 -4.65 -7.13
C TYR A 622 -11.88 -4.31 -5.85
N ILE A 623 -12.49 -3.13 -5.85
CA ILE A 623 -13.32 -2.62 -4.75
C ILE A 623 -14.71 -2.32 -5.28
N LEU A 624 -15.71 -2.66 -4.47
CA LEU A 624 -17.09 -2.26 -4.69
C LEU A 624 -17.54 -1.38 -3.52
N PRO A 625 -17.77 -0.08 -3.75
CA PRO A 625 -18.33 0.80 -2.74
C PRO A 625 -19.83 0.52 -2.56
N VAL A 626 -20.28 0.47 -1.30
CA VAL A 626 -21.70 0.42 -0.95
C VAL A 626 -22.10 1.81 -0.47
N LEU A 627 -23.06 2.40 -1.18
CA LEU A 627 -23.50 3.78 -0.97
C LEU A 627 -24.57 3.88 0.13
N ALA A 628 -24.79 5.09 0.62
CA ALA A 628 -25.74 5.38 1.68
C ALA A 628 -27.20 5.10 1.27
N SER A 629 -28.04 4.72 2.25
CA SER A 629 -29.47 4.44 2.09
C SER A 629 -30.30 5.68 1.76
N ASP A 630 -29.77 6.88 2.03
CA ASP A 630 -30.45 8.15 1.81
C ASP A 630 -30.49 8.62 0.33
N GLY A 631 -29.88 7.86 -0.58
CA GLY A 631 -29.82 8.16 -2.00
C GLY A 631 -28.59 9.00 -2.40
N SER A 632 -27.75 9.46 -1.46
CA SER A 632 -26.50 10.16 -1.75
C SER A 632 -25.41 9.20 -2.27
N ASP A 633 -24.37 9.75 -2.89
CA ASP A 633 -23.22 8.98 -3.37
C ASP A 633 -22.13 8.79 -2.29
N LYS A 634 -22.50 9.04 -1.02
CA LYS A 634 -21.59 8.81 0.09
C LYS A 634 -21.33 7.31 0.27
N THR A 635 -20.09 6.91 0.22
CA THR A 635 -19.66 5.53 0.52
C THR A 635 -19.78 5.26 2.01
N GLN A 636 -20.50 4.20 2.39
CA GLN A 636 -20.75 3.81 3.77
C GLN A 636 -20.11 2.47 4.14
N ALA A 637 -19.77 1.64 3.14
CA ALA A 637 -18.97 0.43 3.31
C ALA A 637 -18.18 0.11 2.05
N LEU A 638 -17.13 -0.72 2.18
CA LEU A 638 -16.29 -1.18 1.09
C LEU A 638 -16.25 -2.71 1.06
N LEU A 639 -16.37 -3.28 -0.14
CA LEU A 639 -16.16 -4.69 -0.39
C LEU A 639 -14.86 -4.83 -1.17
N TYR A 640 -13.80 -5.31 -0.52
CA TYR A 640 -12.54 -5.63 -1.18
C TYR A 640 -12.56 -7.03 -1.72
N CYS A 641 -12.21 -7.20 -2.98
CA CYS A 641 -12.06 -8.48 -3.64
C CYS A 641 -10.60 -8.64 -4.05
N PHE A 642 -9.99 -9.78 -3.69
CA PHE A 642 -8.58 -10.04 -3.95
C PHE A 642 -8.38 -11.40 -4.61
N ASP A 643 -7.46 -11.49 -5.55
CA ASP A 643 -6.92 -12.75 -6.03
C ASP A 643 -5.81 -13.21 -5.07
N SER A 644 -6.05 -14.25 -4.31
CA SER A 644 -5.08 -14.82 -3.36
C SER A 644 -4.01 -15.71 -4.02
N GLY A 645 -4.03 -15.83 -5.34
CA GLY A 645 -3.09 -16.65 -6.10
C GLY A 645 -3.55 -18.11 -6.28
N GLU A 646 -2.61 -18.95 -6.63
CA GLU A 646 -2.80 -20.36 -6.93
C GLU A 646 -1.70 -21.24 -6.32
N PHE A 647 -1.39 -22.37 -6.94
CA PHE A 647 -0.27 -23.21 -6.49
C PHE A 647 1.07 -22.51 -6.72
N GLY A 648 1.95 -22.56 -5.73
CA GLY A 648 3.30 -22.02 -5.81
C GLY A 648 4.20 -22.76 -6.81
N GLY A 649 5.16 -22.05 -7.42
CA GLY A 649 6.07 -22.61 -8.41
C GLY A 649 7.05 -23.63 -7.84
N ASP A 650 7.73 -23.31 -6.73
CA ASP A 650 8.65 -24.21 -6.00
C ASP A 650 8.04 -24.60 -4.65
N GLN A 651 7.22 -25.64 -4.68
CA GLN A 651 6.45 -26.05 -3.50
C GLN A 651 7.33 -26.62 -2.38
N GLU A 652 8.51 -27.17 -2.70
CA GLU A 652 9.44 -27.67 -1.67
C GLU A 652 10.09 -26.52 -0.87
N LEU A 653 10.37 -25.41 -1.55
CA LEU A 653 11.04 -24.26 -0.94
C LEU A 653 10.04 -23.24 -0.35
N LEU A 654 8.96 -22.96 -1.07
CA LEU A 654 8.07 -21.82 -0.80
C LEU A 654 6.72 -22.23 -0.22
N GLY A 655 6.43 -23.54 -0.13
CA GLY A 655 5.13 -24.05 0.26
C GLY A 655 4.16 -24.25 -0.90
N GLN A 656 3.00 -24.80 -0.60
CA GLN A 656 2.06 -25.28 -1.61
C GLN A 656 1.37 -24.14 -2.36
N TYR A 657 1.11 -23.02 -1.69
CA TYR A 657 0.29 -21.93 -2.21
C TYR A 657 1.06 -20.63 -2.33
N GLU A 658 0.67 -19.81 -3.31
CA GLU A 658 1.12 -18.43 -3.43
C GLU A 658 0.58 -17.57 -2.28
N TRP A 659 1.16 -16.39 -2.10
CA TRP A 659 0.77 -15.38 -1.11
C TRP A 659 0.38 -14.07 -1.79
N PHE A 660 -0.17 -13.11 -1.06
CA PHE A 660 -0.44 -11.77 -1.59
C PHE A 660 0.85 -11.08 -2.00
N ASP A 661 0.90 -10.58 -3.23
CA ASP A 661 2.04 -9.83 -3.74
C ASP A 661 2.14 -8.46 -3.05
N TRP A 662 3.32 -7.90 -3.03
CA TRP A 662 3.56 -6.60 -2.44
C TRP A 662 2.70 -5.50 -3.10
N GLU A 663 2.53 -5.56 -4.41
CA GLU A 663 1.70 -4.64 -5.19
C GLU A 663 0.22 -4.69 -4.77
N GLN A 664 -0.31 -5.86 -4.45
CA GLN A 664 -1.67 -5.99 -3.91
C GLN A 664 -1.80 -5.33 -2.54
N ILE A 665 -0.78 -5.49 -1.69
CA ILE A 665 -0.72 -4.87 -0.37
C ILE A 665 -0.66 -3.36 -0.49
N CYS A 666 0.21 -2.83 -1.35
CA CYS A 666 0.31 -1.40 -1.63
C CYS A 666 -1.01 -0.84 -2.16
N TRP A 667 -1.59 -1.50 -3.16
CA TRP A 667 -2.88 -1.11 -3.73
C TRP A 667 -3.99 -1.05 -2.67
N TYR A 668 -4.12 -2.07 -1.81
CA TYR A 668 -5.08 -2.05 -0.72
C TYR A 668 -4.89 -0.84 0.20
N ARG A 669 -3.64 -0.58 0.64
CA ARG A 669 -3.30 0.55 1.51
C ARG A 669 -3.62 1.88 0.86
N GLU A 670 -3.29 2.05 -0.41
CA GLU A 670 -3.60 3.26 -1.17
C GLU A 670 -5.11 3.49 -1.29
N GLN A 671 -5.86 2.45 -1.62
CA GLN A 671 -7.32 2.57 -1.73
C GLN A 671 -7.96 2.87 -0.37
N SER A 672 -7.55 2.20 0.70
CA SER A 672 -8.04 2.48 2.05
C SER A 672 -7.76 3.93 2.46
N MET A 673 -6.56 4.46 2.20
CA MET A 673 -6.22 5.86 2.45
C MET A 673 -7.07 6.82 1.61
N LYS A 674 -7.30 6.50 0.33
CA LYS A 674 -8.13 7.30 -0.59
C LYS A 674 -9.57 7.43 -0.05
N TYR A 675 -10.20 6.32 0.33
CA TYR A 675 -11.56 6.36 0.90
C TYR A 675 -11.60 6.99 2.29
N THR A 676 -10.61 6.77 3.13
CA THR A 676 -10.45 7.44 4.43
C THR A 676 -10.36 8.96 4.26
N THR A 677 -9.56 9.44 3.31
CA THR A 677 -9.42 10.88 3.01
C THR A 677 -10.75 11.46 2.53
N ARG A 678 -11.44 10.79 1.60
CA ARG A 678 -12.77 11.19 1.12
C ARG A 678 -13.84 11.21 2.22
N ASN A 679 -13.70 10.34 3.24
CA ASN A 679 -14.58 10.28 4.41
C ASN A 679 -14.14 11.23 5.56
N GLY A 680 -13.37 12.26 5.26
CA GLY A 680 -12.94 13.26 6.23
C GLY A 680 -11.92 12.73 7.27
N GLY A 681 -11.04 11.84 6.86
CA GLY A 681 -9.98 11.27 7.70
C GLY A 681 -10.45 10.11 8.61
N LYS A 682 -11.65 9.58 8.38
CA LYS A 682 -12.17 8.42 9.12
C LYS A 682 -12.21 7.22 8.20
N PRO A 683 -11.68 6.06 8.61
CA PRO A 683 -11.80 4.83 7.84
C PRO A 683 -13.26 4.51 7.50
N VAL A 684 -13.49 3.92 6.34
CA VAL A 684 -14.80 3.43 5.92
C VAL A 684 -14.89 1.95 6.26
N PRO A 685 -15.97 1.47 6.93
CA PRO A 685 -16.11 0.05 7.27
C PRO A 685 -15.94 -0.85 6.05
N ALA A 686 -15.14 -1.90 6.14
CA ALA A 686 -14.83 -2.77 5.01
C ALA A 686 -14.87 -4.26 5.36
N VAL A 687 -15.17 -5.08 4.37
CA VAL A 687 -15.00 -6.54 4.40
C VAL A 687 -14.22 -7.00 3.18
N GLY A 688 -13.38 -8.03 3.35
CA GLY A 688 -12.53 -8.59 2.31
C GLY A 688 -12.99 -9.99 1.86
N PHE A 689 -12.83 -10.28 0.55
CA PHE A 689 -13.16 -11.57 -0.05
C PHE A 689 -11.97 -12.07 -0.87
N TYR A 690 -11.55 -13.31 -0.61
CA TYR A 690 -10.53 -14.02 -1.37
C TYR A 690 -10.68 -15.52 -1.15
N HIS A 691 -9.91 -16.35 -1.84
CA HIS A 691 -10.07 -17.80 -1.79
C HIS A 691 -9.15 -18.47 -0.77
N ILE A 692 -7.82 -18.43 -1.02
CA ILE A 692 -6.82 -19.07 -0.13
C ILE A 692 -6.63 -18.21 1.11
N PRO A 693 -6.84 -18.75 2.32
CA PRO A 693 -6.73 -17.97 3.56
C PRO A 693 -5.31 -17.42 3.80
N THR A 694 -5.21 -16.27 4.47
CA THR A 694 -3.93 -15.78 4.99
C THR A 694 -3.43 -16.64 6.15
N PRO A 695 -2.12 -16.66 6.45
CA PRO A 695 -1.55 -17.48 7.52
C PRO A 695 -2.21 -17.27 8.90
N GLU A 696 -2.82 -16.11 9.15
CA GLU A 696 -3.49 -15.79 10.41
C GLU A 696 -4.72 -16.64 10.69
N TYR A 697 -5.34 -17.24 9.68
CA TYR A 697 -6.43 -18.21 9.88
C TYR A 697 -6.00 -19.43 10.71
N ARG A 698 -4.71 -19.78 10.69
CA ARG A 698 -4.12 -20.82 11.55
C ARG A 698 -4.26 -20.51 13.04
N TYR A 699 -4.37 -19.22 13.42
CA TYR A 699 -4.57 -18.81 14.83
C TYR A 699 -5.96 -19.09 15.36
N LEU A 700 -6.91 -19.50 14.53
CA LEU A 700 -8.24 -19.94 14.95
C LEU A 700 -8.24 -21.38 15.45
N ASN A 701 -7.26 -22.19 15.07
CA ASN A 701 -7.22 -23.61 15.36
C ASN A 701 -7.17 -23.89 16.87
N GLY A 702 -8.09 -24.75 17.35
CA GLY A 702 -8.13 -25.19 18.72
C GLY A 702 -8.60 -24.17 19.76
N ARG A 703 -9.11 -23.02 19.33
CA ARG A 703 -9.63 -21.99 20.23
C ARG A 703 -11.11 -22.21 20.55
N ASP A 704 -11.49 -22.04 21.81
CA ASP A 704 -12.88 -22.21 22.29
C ASP A 704 -13.82 -21.06 21.87
N ASP A 705 -13.28 -19.92 21.41
CA ASP A 705 -14.06 -18.76 20.98
C ASP A 705 -14.24 -18.66 19.45
N VAL A 706 -13.89 -19.70 18.73
CA VAL A 706 -14.17 -19.90 17.30
C VAL A 706 -15.52 -20.59 17.16
N TYR A 707 -16.36 -20.06 16.28
CA TYR A 707 -17.74 -20.54 16.12
C TYR A 707 -17.99 -21.10 14.72
N GLY A 708 -18.45 -22.32 14.64
CA GLY A 708 -18.62 -23.12 13.43
C GLY A 708 -17.73 -24.36 13.40
N SER A 709 -17.66 -25.03 12.26
CA SER A 709 -16.87 -26.24 12.05
C SER A 709 -15.47 -25.92 11.55
N TYR A 710 -14.48 -26.73 11.89
CA TYR A 710 -13.15 -26.66 11.30
C TYR A 710 -12.54 -28.05 11.08
N SER A 711 -11.69 -28.15 10.05
CA SER A 711 -10.96 -29.36 9.72
C SER A 711 -9.83 -29.63 10.71
N PHE A 712 -9.56 -30.91 10.95
CA PHE A 712 -8.42 -31.33 11.76
C PHE A 712 -7.06 -30.97 11.13
N SER A 713 -7.01 -30.76 9.80
CA SER A 713 -5.80 -30.36 9.08
C SER A 713 -5.45 -28.86 9.23
N GLY A 714 -6.36 -28.07 9.82
CA GLY A 714 -6.16 -26.63 10.00
C GLY A 714 -6.48 -25.81 8.74
N ALA A 715 -5.88 -24.65 8.59
CA ALA A 715 -6.03 -23.74 7.45
C ALA A 715 -4.99 -24.05 6.36
N GLY A 716 -5.46 -24.31 5.14
CA GLY A 716 -4.67 -24.46 3.92
C GLY A 716 -4.20 -23.09 3.41
N SER A 717 -3.30 -22.44 4.12
CA SER A 717 -2.80 -21.12 3.77
C SER A 717 -1.40 -21.17 3.15
N ALA A 718 -0.98 -20.08 2.51
CA ALA A 718 0.42 -19.89 2.15
C ALA A 718 1.35 -20.13 3.36
N GLU A 719 2.55 -20.67 3.10
CA GLU A 719 3.59 -20.77 4.13
C GLU A 719 4.26 -19.44 4.40
N ILE A 720 4.33 -18.59 3.38
CA ILE A 720 4.94 -17.25 3.46
C ILE A 720 3.87 -16.22 3.82
N ASN A 721 4.13 -15.45 4.87
CA ASN A 721 3.29 -14.33 5.27
C ASN A 721 3.84 -13.03 4.66
N SER A 722 3.13 -12.46 3.71
CA SER A 722 3.54 -11.22 3.03
C SER A 722 3.15 -9.93 3.79
N GLY A 723 2.43 -10.04 4.91
CA GLY A 723 2.03 -8.89 5.74
C GLY A 723 0.71 -8.24 5.33
N MET A 724 -0.12 -8.90 4.53
CA MET A 724 -1.45 -8.37 4.17
C MET A 724 -2.33 -8.13 5.40
N PHE A 725 -2.34 -9.07 6.34
CA PHE A 725 -3.10 -8.93 7.58
C PHE A 725 -2.62 -7.75 8.45
N THR A 726 -1.32 -7.51 8.50
CA THR A 726 -0.75 -6.33 9.19
C THR A 726 -1.25 -5.03 8.55
N SER A 727 -1.39 -5.01 7.23
CA SER A 727 -1.96 -3.85 6.53
C SER A 727 -3.43 -3.60 6.89
N TYR A 728 -4.22 -4.65 7.13
CA TYR A 728 -5.59 -4.50 7.66
C TYR A 728 -5.59 -3.83 9.04
N LEU A 729 -4.67 -4.21 9.92
CA LEU A 729 -4.53 -3.61 11.26
C LEU A 729 -4.11 -2.13 11.19
N ASP A 730 -3.20 -1.81 10.28
CA ASP A 730 -2.69 -0.44 10.09
C ASP A 730 -3.78 0.50 9.56
N MET A 731 -4.52 0.06 8.54
CA MET A 731 -5.52 0.88 7.85
C MET A 731 -6.81 1.04 8.67
N LYS A 732 -7.14 0.10 9.54
CA LYS A 732 -8.28 0.16 10.49
C LYS A 732 -9.67 0.25 9.83
N ASP A 733 -9.78 -0.09 8.57
CA ASP A 733 -11.04 -0.15 7.84
C ASP A 733 -11.62 -1.57 7.79
N MET A 734 -10.75 -2.59 7.79
CA MET A 734 -11.13 -3.99 7.64
C MET A 734 -11.79 -4.55 8.92
N MET A 735 -13.07 -4.89 8.84
CA MET A 735 -13.82 -5.56 9.91
C MET A 735 -13.60 -7.06 9.89
N GLY A 736 -13.53 -7.66 8.73
CA GLY A 736 -13.33 -9.10 8.58
C GLY A 736 -13.07 -9.52 7.13
N THR A 737 -12.50 -10.72 7.00
CA THR A 737 -12.27 -11.34 5.69
C THR A 737 -12.99 -12.68 5.62
N PHE A 738 -13.44 -13.02 4.40
CA PHE A 738 -14.24 -14.22 4.14
C PHE A 738 -13.60 -15.00 2.97
N VAL A 739 -13.26 -16.25 3.23
CA VAL A 739 -12.47 -17.11 2.33
C VAL A 739 -13.22 -18.39 1.98
N GLY A 740 -12.67 -19.20 1.09
CA GLY A 740 -13.08 -20.56 0.74
C GLY A 740 -11.98 -21.57 1.04
N HIS A 741 -11.70 -22.45 0.06
CA HIS A 741 -10.56 -23.34 -0.04
C HIS A 741 -10.60 -24.59 0.87
N ASP A 742 -10.90 -24.43 2.13
CA ASP A 742 -10.93 -25.54 3.08
C ASP A 742 -12.39 -26.03 3.28
N HIS A 743 -12.83 -27.02 2.50
CA HIS A 743 -14.23 -27.46 2.40
C HIS A 743 -14.88 -27.91 3.72
N ASP A 744 -14.07 -28.39 4.66
CA ASP A 744 -14.52 -28.79 6.00
C ASP A 744 -14.49 -27.65 7.03
N ASN A 745 -14.17 -26.41 6.61
CA ASN A 745 -14.18 -25.20 7.43
C ASN A 745 -15.36 -24.30 7.06
N ASP A 746 -16.11 -23.88 8.07
CA ASP A 746 -17.14 -22.85 7.95
C ASP A 746 -17.19 -21.97 9.19
N ASN A 747 -16.10 -21.96 9.92
CA ASN A 747 -15.98 -21.24 11.18
C ASN A 747 -15.69 -19.75 11.01
N ILE A 748 -15.83 -19.02 12.13
CA ILE A 748 -15.45 -17.62 12.25
C ILE A 748 -14.90 -17.34 13.65
N GLY A 749 -13.85 -16.53 13.73
CA GLY A 749 -13.28 -16.08 15.00
C GLY A 749 -12.56 -14.75 14.83
N LEU A 750 -12.19 -14.12 15.96
CA LEU A 750 -11.48 -12.84 15.96
C LEU A 750 -9.97 -13.06 16.13
N VAL A 751 -9.19 -12.44 15.26
CA VAL A 751 -7.74 -12.30 15.43
C VAL A 751 -7.42 -10.81 15.44
N ASN A 752 -6.85 -10.31 16.52
CA ASN A 752 -6.53 -8.89 16.71
C ASN A 752 -7.68 -7.92 16.37
N GLY A 753 -8.93 -8.33 16.64
CA GLY A 753 -10.12 -7.52 16.38
C GLY A 753 -10.69 -7.63 14.95
N ILE A 754 -10.04 -8.34 14.05
CA ILE A 754 -10.52 -8.63 12.69
C ILE A 754 -11.17 -10.01 12.69
N ALA A 755 -12.36 -10.14 12.13
CA ALA A 755 -13.03 -11.41 11.96
C ALA A 755 -12.44 -12.18 10.79
N LEU A 756 -12.03 -13.42 11.01
CA LEU A 756 -11.59 -14.34 9.98
C LEU A 756 -12.64 -15.44 9.84
N GLY A 757 -13.34 -15.45 8.69
CA GLY A 757 -14.47 -16.36 8.45
C GLY A 757 -14.28 -17.19 7.18
N TYR A 758 -14.65 -18.47 7.25
CA TYR A 758 -14.76 -19.33 6.08
C TYR A 758 -16.16 -19.29 5.49
N GLY A 759 -16.29 -19.27 4.19
CA GLY A 759 -17.51 -19.60 3.49
C GLY A 759 -17.91 -21.05 3.71
N ARG A 760 -19.18 -21.35 3.64
CA ARG A 760 -19.67 -22.75 3.61
C ARG A 760 -19.45 -23.30 2.20
N VAL A 761 -18.84 -24.48 2.08
CA VAL A 761 -18.74 -25.21 0.81
C VAL A 761 -20.11 -25.24 0.11
N SER A 762 -20.13 -24.87 -1.18
CA SER A 762 -21.39 -24.67 -1.90
C SER A 762 -21.67 -25.76 -2.96
N GLY A 763 -20.65 -26.52 -3.36
CA GLY A 763 -20.77 -27.49 -4.43
C GLY A 763 -21.03 -28.92 -3.96
N TYR A 764 -22.07 -29.59 -4.50
CA TYR A 764 -22.32 -31.00 -4.25
C TYR A 764 -21.25 -31.93 -4.86
N GLY A 765 -20.46 -31.43 -5.82
CA GLY A 765 -19.30 -32.11 -6.39
C GLY A 765 -18.00 -31.87 -5.61
N ALA A 766 -17.99 -30.93 -4.69
CA ALA A 766 -16.83 -30.66 -3.86
C ALA A 766 -16.59 -31.76 -2.82
N SER A 767 -15.33 -32.08 -2.53
CA SER A 767 -15.01 -32.97 -1.41
C SER A 767 -15.34 -32.31 -0.07
N GLY A 768 -15.63 -33.08 0.95
CA GLY A 768 -15.89 -32.57 2.31
C GLY A 768 -16.95 -33.33 3.05
N ARG A 769 -17.24 -32.94 4.29
CA ARG A 769 -18.22 -33.57 5.19
C ARG A 769 -19.35 -32.63 5.62
N LEU A 770 -19.20 -31.35 5.31
CA LEU A 770 -20.23 -30.35 5.63
C LEU A 770 -21.37 -30.43 4.63
N GLU A 771 -22.58 -30.13 5.06
CA GLU A 771 -23.71 -29.93 4.18
C GLU A 771 -23.51 -28.68 3.34
N GLU A 772 -23.77 -28.75 2.07
CA GLU A 772 -23.59 -27.66 1.09
C GLU A 772 -24.51 -26.47 1.43
N GLY A 773 -24.02 -25.27 1.17
CA GLY A 773 -24.79 -24.06 1.49
C GLY A 773 -24.05 -22.78 1.07
N GLY A 774 -24.22 -21.74 1.86
CA GLY A 774 -23.54 -20.47 1.70
C GLY A 774 -23.38 -19.73 3.02
N ARG A 775 -22.63 -18.66 3.03
CA ARG A 775 -22.53 -17.73 4.15
C ARG A 775 -23.24 -16.44 3.81
N ILE A 776 -23.97 -15.92 4.76
CA ILE A 776 -24.60 -14.60 4.66
C ILE A 776 -23.85 -13.62 5.56
N ILE A 777 -23.56 -12.43 5.04
CA ILE A 777 -22.94 -11.31 5.78
C ILE A 777 -23.88 -10.12 5.65
N GLU A 778 -24.35 -9.58 6.76
CA GLU A 778 -25.23 -8.41 6.80
C GLU A 778 -24.53 -7.25 7.50
N LEU A 779 -24.16 -6.21 6.72
CA LEU A 779 -23.51 -5.00 7.19
C LEU A 779 -24.52 -3.99 7.72
N ASN A 780 -24.08 -3.14 8.65
CA ASN A 780 -24.84 -1.99 9.14
C ASN A 780 -24.25 -0.69 8.59
N GLU A 781 -25.13 0.20 8.10
CA GLU A 781 -24.73 1.44 7.43
C GLU A 781 -23.86 2.33 8.33
N GLY A 782 -22.64 2.65 7.85
CA GLY A 782 -21.71 3.54 8.52
C GLY A 782 -21.17 3.04 9.87
N GLU A 783 -21.42 1.79 10.23
CA GLU A 783 -20.99 1.19 11.47
C GLU A 783 -19.92 0.11 11.25
N PHE A 784 -18.97 -0.01 12.17
CA PHE A 784 -18.01 -1.11 12.20
C PHE A 784 -18.63 -2.35 12.84
N THR A 785 -19.80 -2.78 12.30
CA THR A 785 -20.53 -3.95 12.79
C THR A 785 -21.14 -4.74 11.65
N PHE A 786 -21.21 -6.05 11.81
CA PHE A 786 -21.96 -6.93 10.92
C PHE A 786 -22.50 -8.15 11.67
N THR A 787 -23.50 -8.79 11.09
CA THR A 787 -23.98 -10.11 11.51
C THR A 787 -23.71 -11.10 10.40
N THR A 788 -23.25 -12.32 10.71
CA THR A 788 -23.04 -13.37 9.71
C THR A 788 -23.57 -14.71 10.20
N TRP A 789 -24.02 -15.55 9.24
CA TRP A 789 -24.50 -16.90 9.51
C TRP A 789 -24.29 -17.79 8.27
N ASN A 790 -24.20 -19.09 8.50
CA ASN A 790 -24.25 -20.05 7.41
C ASN A 790 -25.70 -20.37 7.09
N PHE A 791 -25.97 -20.60 5.82
CA PHE A 791 -27.27 -21.04 5.34
C PHE A 791 -27.12 -22.37 4.60
N THR A 792 -27.96 -23.35 4.95
CA THR A 792 -28.08 -24.64 4.27
C THR A 792 -29.53 -24.89 3.86
N PRO A 793 -29.82 -25.92 3.07
CA PRO A 793 -31.20 -26.33 2.79
C PRO A 793 -32.04 -26.58 4.06
N LYS A 794 -31.39 -26.96 5.18
CA LYS A 794 -32.04 -27.18 6.49
C LYS A 794 -32.33 -25.89 7.26
N GLY A 795 -31.68 -24.81 6.96
CA GLY A 795 -31.92 -23.50 7.59
C GLY A 795 -30.64 -22.74 7.91
N ASP A 796 -30.81 -21.69 8.72
CA ASP A 796 -29.70 -20.84 9.17
C ASP A 796 -28.97 -21.50 10.34
N GLU A 797 -27.62 -21.44 10.32
CA GLU A 797 -26.74 -22.01 11.31
C GLU A 797 -25.65 -20.97 11.69
N PHE A 798 -25.06 -21.12 12.89
CA PHE A 798 -23.85 -20.42 13.33
C PHE A 798 -23.92 -18.88 13.21
N LYS A 799 -24.99 -18.28 13.74
CA LYS A 799 -25.15 -16.82 13.73
C LYS A 799 -24.19 -16.12 14.69
N TYR A 800 -23.39 -15.23 14.15
CA TYR A 800 -22.28 -14.55 14.83
C TYR A 800 -22.40 -13.03 14.69
N TYR A 801 -22.13 -12.29 15.78
CA TYR A 801 -22.24 -10.83 15.85
C TYR A 801 -20.87 -10.17 16.02
N TYR A 802 -20.39 -9.51 14.98
CA TYR A 802 -19.14 -8.74 15.01
C TYR A 802 -19.40 -7.31 15.55
N PRO A 803 -18.53 -6.71 16.36
CA PRO A 803 -17.23 -7.23 16.87
C PRO A 803 -17.32 -8.00 18.18
N SER A 804 -18.52 -8.22 18.72
CA SER A 804 -18.69 -8.79 20.07
C SER A 804 -18.18 -10.23 20.20
N GLY A 805 -18.21 -11.01 19.11
CA GLY A 805 -17.96 -12.45 19.15
C GLY A 805 -19.02 -13.23 19.94
N ILE A 806 -20.15 -12.61 20.22
CA ILE A 806 -21.34 -13.26 20.76
C ILE A 806 -22.04 -14.01 19.63
N THR A 807 -22.68 -15.14 19.98
CA THR A 807 -23.32 -16.01 19.01
C THR A 807 -24.79 -16.25 19.35
N SER A 808 -25.58 -16.74 18.40
CA SER A 808 -26.93 -17.16 18.66
C SER A 808 -27.01 -18.27 19.75
N ASP A 809 -26.01 -19.15 19.73
CA ASP A 809 -25.93 -20.22 20.72
C ASP A 809 -25.63 -19.68 22.12
N ASP A 810 -24.82 -18.66 22.27
CA ASP A 810 -24.62 -17.97 23.54
C ASP A 810 -25.94 -17.40 24.04
N GLU A 811 -26.73 -16.74 23.20
CA GLU A 811 -28.01 -16.15 23.54
C GLU A 811 -29.06 -17.21 23.89
N ASN A 812 -29.05 -18.36 23.20
CA ASN A 812 -30.05 -19.43 23.40
C ASN A 812 -29.70 -20.38 24.53
N ASN A 813 -28.42 -20.67 24.73
CA ASN A 813 -27.99 -21.77 25.62
C ASN A 813 -27.49 -21.28 26.99
N LEU A 814 -26.99 -20.04 27.12
CA LEU A 814 -26.54 -19.52 28.40
C LEU A 814 -27.73 -19.15 29.28
N LYS A 815 -27.69 -19.62 30.53
CA LYS A 815 -28.73 -19.28 31.51
C LYS A 815 -28.47 -17.90 32.10
N TYR A 816 -29.44 -16.99 31.95
CA TYR A 816 -29.38 -15.65 32.53
C TYR A 816 -29.38 -15.70 34.05
N MET A 817 -28.34 -15.14 34.67
CA MET A 817 -28.24 -14.96 36.11
C MET A 817 -29.17 -13.82 36.50
N PRO A 818 -30.02 -14.01 37.53
CA PRO A 818 -30.94 -12.96 37.99
C PRO A 818 -30.20 -11.86 38.74
N ALA A 819 -30.60 -10.61 38.53
CA ALA A 819 -30.04 -9.47 39.25
C ALA A 819 -30.28 -9.57 40.76
N LYS A 820 -29.34 -9.09 41.56
CA LYS A 820 -29.45 -9.05 43.03
C LYS A 820 -30.33 -7.87 43.45
N LYS A 821 -31.17 -8.13 44.43
CA LYS A 821 -32.02 -7.10 45.06
C LYS A 821 -31.22 -6.27 46.06
N VAL A 822 -30.42 -5.34 45.54
CA VAL A 822 -29.59 -4.43 46.36
C VAL A 822 -30.04 -2.98 46.15
N LYS A 823 -29.83 -2.16 47.18
CA LYS A 823 -30.01 -0.70 47.10
C LYS A 823 -28.65 -0.04 47.28
N PRO A 824 -27.96 0.27 46.19
CA PRO A 824 -26.64 0.90 46.29
C PRO A 824 -26.73 2.28 46.93
N LYS A 825 -25.69 2.64 47.69
CA LYS A 825 -25.60 3.94 48.38
C LYS A 825 -24.81 4.98 47.66
N LYS A 826 -23.68 4.57 47.02
CA LYS A 826 -22.82 5.46 46.27
C LYS A 826 -21.98 4.65 45.23
N ASN A 827 -21.44 5.35 44.27
CA ASN A 827 -20.48 4.75 43.35
C ASN A 827 -19.17 4.38 44.06
N GLY A 828 -18.52 3.32 43.58
CA GLY A 828 -17.21 2.91 44.04
C GLY A 828 -17.01 1.39 44.10
N VAL A 829 -15.79 1.02 44.40
CA VAL A 829 -15.27 -0.34 44.58
C VAL A 829 -14.65 -0.41 45.97
N LYS A 830 -15.08 -1.33 46.77
CA LYS A 830 -14.39 -1.64 48.04
C LYS A 830 -13.14 -2.41 47.71
N TYR A 831 -12.04 -2.07 48.36
CA TYR A 831 -10.80 -2.81 48.27
C TYR A 831 -10.28 -3.24 49.64
N THR A 832 -9.52 -4.33 49.66
CA THR A 832 -8.63 -4.71 50.76
C THR A 832 -7.25 -4.91 50.15
N TYR A 833 -6.26 -4.26 50.74
CA TYR A 833 -4.87 -4.28 50.29
C TYR A 833 -4.02 -5.17 51.22
N TYR A 834 -3.16 -5.99 50.60
CA TYR A 834 -2.24 -6.90 51.29
C TYR A 834 -0.83 -6.73 50.75
N GLU A 835 0.19 -6.88 51.60
CA GLU A 835 1.56 -7.08 51.21
C GLU A 835 2.03 -8.51 51.52
N GLY A 836 2.83 -9.09 50.65
CA GLY A 836 3.36 -10.44 50.72
C GLY A 836 3.80 -10.97 49.39
N GLU A 837 4.69 -11.91 49.34
CA GLU A 837 5.12 -12.62 48.15
C GLU A 837 4.06 -13.68 47.75
N PHE A 838 3.45 -13.51 46.62
CA PHE A 838 2.40 -14.37 46.09
C PHE A 838 2.80 -15.01 44.77
N LYS A 839 2.41 -16.27 44.54
CA LYS A 839 2.53 -16.97 43.27
C LYS A 839 1.16 -17.45 42.76
N SER A 840 0.12 -17.27 43.57
CA SER A 840 -1.26 -17.58 43.24
C SER A 840 -2.21 -16.78 44.10
N ILE A 841 -3.37 -16.47 43.54
CA ILE A 841 -4.50 -15.81 44.26
C ILE A 841 -4.87 -16.52 45.57
N ASP A 842 -4.82 -17.83 45.60
CA ASP A 842 -5.17 -18.60 46.77
C ASP A 842 -4.20 -18.37 47.95
N GLU A 843 -3.06 -17.80 47.73
CA GLU A 843 -2.05 -17.47 48.75
C GLU A 843 -2.32 -16.13 49.44
N ILE A 844 -3.11 -15.22 48.85
CA ILE A 844 -3.34 -13.86 49.37
C ILE A 844 -3.79 -13.90 50.83
N ARG A 845 -4.79 -14.74 51.16
CA ARG A 845 -5.34 -14.80 52.51
C ARG A 845 -4.48 -15.58 53.49
N THR A 846 -3.54 -16.41 53.02
CA THR A 846 -2.71 -17.26 53.88
C THR A 846 -1.32 -16.67 54.11
N LYS A 847 -0.77 -15.96 53.16
CA LYS A 847 0.57 -15.35 53.23
C LYS A 847 0.52 -13.83 53.37
N GLY A 848 -0.56 -13.19 52.89
CA GLY A 848 -0.69 -11.74 52.87
C GLY A 848 -0.93 -11.13 54.23
N LYS A 849 -0.25 -10.02 54.49
CA LYS A 849 -0.50 -9.15 55.62
C LYS A 849 -1.46 -8.06 55.18
N LYS A 850 -2.70 -8.06 55.65
CA LYS A 850 -3.66 -7.00 55.42
C LYS A 850 -3.14 -5.70 56.04
N LEU A 851 -3.04 -4.64 55.20
CA LEU A 851 -2.51 -3.35 55.63
C LEU A 851 -3.54 -2.23 55.50
N ASP A 852 -4.43 -2.28 54.48
CA ASP A 852 -5.38 -1.23 54.25
C ASP A 852 -6.71 -1.79 53.72
N GLU A 853 -7.78 -1.00 53.88
CA GLU A 853 -9.08 -1.22 53.26
C GLU A 853 -9.80 0.12 53.04
N GLY A 854 -10.55 0.21 51.96
CA GLY A 854 -11.22 1.45 51.62
C GLY A 854 -12.19 1.34 50.45
N VAL A 855 -12.41 2.47 49.83
CA VAL A 855 -13.23 2.61 48.62
C VAL A 855 -12.51 3.48 47.59
N MET A 856 -12.44 2.97 46.39
CA MET A 856 -11.88 3.70 45.26
C MET A 856 -12.88 3.77 44.09
N PRO A 857 -12.69 4.61 43.09
CA PRO A 857 -13.66 4.80 41.99
C PRO A 857 -13.76 3.61 41.02
N ASN A 858 -12.70 2.83 40.87
CA ASN A 858 -12.62 1.66 39.98
C ASN A 858 -11.58 0.65 40.49
N PHE A 859 -11.25 -0.37 39.72
CA PHE A 859 -10.23 -1.37 40.01
C PHE A 859 -8.84 -0.76 39.68
N ILE A 860 -8.26 0.01 40.61
CA ILE A 860 -7.02 0.77 40.40
C ILE A 860 -5.89 0.06 41.17
N VAL A 861 -4.81 -0.29 40.46
CA VAL A 861 -3.61 -0.87 41.02
C VAL A 861 -2.38 0.02 40.91
N ASP A 862 -2.38 0.97 39.97
CA ASP A 862 -1.27 1.91 39.73
C ASP A 862 -0.97 2.85 40.90
N GLU A 863 -1.88 2.94 41.89
CA GLU A 863 -1.74 3.73 43.13
C GLU A 863 -1.38 2.87 44.35
N ALA A 864 -0.92 1.63 44.10
CA ALA A 864 -0.51 0.75 45.20
C ALA A 864 0.67 1.33 46.00
N PRO A 865 0.71 1.18 47.34
CA PRO A 865 1.82 1.68 48.14
C PRO A 865 3.16 1.05 47.85
N ALA A 866 3.18 -0.22 47.41
CA ALA A 866 4.36 -0.96 46.99
C ALA A 866 4.41 -1.11 45.48
N GLU A 867 5.61 -1.20 44.92
CA GLU A 867 5.82 -1.47 43.47
C GLU A 867 5.63 -2.96 43.16
N ASP A 868 6.07 -3.86 44.04
CA ASP A 868 5.99 -5.33 43.91
C ASP A 868 5.47 -5.97 45.20
N HIS A 869 5.13 -7.26 45.13
CA HIS A 869 4.77 -8.11 46.27
C HIS A 869 3.53 -7.62 47.07
N TYR A 870 2.47 -7.31 46.34
CA TYR A 870 1.21 -6.88 46.92
C TYR A 870 0.01 -7.57 46.29
N ALA A 871 -1.14 -7.42 46.91
CA ALA A 871 -2.40 -7.95 46.40
C ALA A 871 -3.59 -7.06 46.77
N TYR A 872 -4.62 -7.15 45.95
CA TYR A 872 -5.92 -6.53 46.19
C TYR A 872 -7.05 -7.53 46.08
N GLU A 873 -8.02 -7.39 47.01
CA GLU A 873 -9.37 -7.94 46.86
C GLU A 873 -10.32 -6.77 46.60
N PHE A 874 -10.94 -6.73 45.41
CA PHE A 874 -11.94 -5.74 45.06
C PHE A 874 -13.36 -6.33 45.10
N THR A 875 -14.33 -5.54 45.54
CA THR A 875 -15.76 -5.92 45.53
C THR A 875 -16.63 -4.72 45.21
N SER A 876 -17.56 -4.89 44.30
CA SER A 876 -18.56 -3.87 43.92
C SER A 876 -19.85 -4.53 43.45
N TYR A 877 -20.88 -3.72 43.22
CA TYR A 877 -22.08 -4.10 42.45
C TYR A 877 -22.05 -3.40 41.10
N LEU A 878 -21.98 -4.20 40.06
CA LEU A 878 -22.01 -3.74 38.68
C LEU A 878 -23.46 -3.59 38.21
N ASP A 879 -23.82 -2.40 37.74
CA ASP A 879 -25.12 -2.11 37.11
C ASP A 879 -25.10 -2.56 35.64
N ILE A 880 -25.81 -3.65 35.37
CA ILE A 880 -25.99 -4.21 34.02
C ILE A 880 -27.17 -3.50 33.33
N PRO A 881 -26.94 -2.78 32.19
CA PRO A 881 -27.94 -1.90 31.60
C PRO A 881 -29.10 -2.60 30.90
N GLU A 882 -28.89 -3.81 30.40
CA GLU A 882 -29.88 -4.62 29.69
C GLU A 882 -29.67 -6.10 29.96
N THR A 883 -30.75 -6.89 29.80
CA THR A 883 -30.65 -8.36 29.86
C THR A 883 -29.99 -8.84 28.55
N ALA A 884 -28.76 -9.31 28.64
CA ALA A 884 -27.96 -9.70 27.47
C ALA A 884 -26.84 -10.70 27.85
N VAL A 885 -26.24 -11.32 26.86
CA VAL A 885 -24.95 -11.98 27.01
C VAL A 885 -23.86 -10.93 27.02
N TYR A 886 -22.99 -10.99 28.02
CA TYR A 886 -21.81 -10.14 28.15
C TYR A 886 -20.56 -10.98 28.02
N ARG A 887 -19.53 -10.37 27.45
CA ARG A 887 -18.17 -10.90 27.47
C ARG A 887 -17.33 -9.98 28.34
N PHE A 888 -16.70 -10.53 29.38
CA PHE A 888 -15.76 -9.83 30.24
C PHE A 888 -14.35 -10.21 29.86
N PHE A 889 -13.42 -9.26 30.06
CA PHE A 889 -11.99 -9.47 29.89
C PHE A 889 -11.25 -8.94 31.10
N ILE A 890 -10.20 -9.66 31.48
CA ILE A 890 -9.16 -9.19 32.36
C ILE A 890 -7.86 -9.13 31.60
N ASN A 891 -7.17 -7.99 31.66
CA ASN A 891 -5.75 -7.88 31.43
C ASN A 891 -5.10 -7.74 32.79
N SER A 892 -4.22 -8.64 33.17
CA SER A 892 -3.46 -8.54 34.41
C SER A 892 -2.00 -8.88 34.21
N ASP A 893 -1.17 -8.19 34.92
CA ASP A 893 0.24 -8.43 35.25
C ASP A 893 0.35 -8.27 36.77
N ASP A 894 0.54 -9.29 37.56
CA ASP A 894 0.53 -10.74 37.36
C ASP A 894 -0.90 -11.36 37.39
N GLY A 895 -1.17 -12.17 38.40
CA GLY A 895 -2.36 -13.02 38.52
C GLY A 895 -3.64 -12.29 38.92
N ALA A 896 -4.78 -12.68 38.31
CA ALA A 896 -6.09 -12.18 38.66
C ALA A 896 -7.21 -13.22 38.48
N LYS A 897 -8.23 -13.17 39.35
CA LYS A 897 -9.47 -13.92 39.18
C LYS A 897 -10.68 -12.99 39.22
N LEU A 898 -11.62 -13.15 38.28
CA LEU A 898 -12.89 -12.41 38.27
C LEU A 898 -14.08 -13.31 38.60
N TYR A 899 -14.92 -12.86 39.52
CA TYR A 899 -16.16 -13.52 39.92
C TYR A 899 -17.35 -12.62 39.65
N ILE A 900 -18.44 -13.21 39.19
CA ILE A 900 -19.76 -12.56 39.09
C ILE A 900 -20.74 -13.35 39.94
N ASP A 901 -21.40 -12.66 40.86
CA ASP A 901 -22.36 -13.23 41.82
C ASP A 901 -21.81 -14.45 42.60
N GLY A 902 -20.50 -14.42 42.88
CA GLY A 902 -19.79 -15.48 43.59
C GLY A 902 -19.32 -16.64 42.70
N LYS A 903 -19.65 -16.66 41.40
CA LYS A 903 -19.20 -17.68 40.47
C LYS A 903 -17.90 -17.20 39.82
N LEU A 904 -16.83 -18.02 39.83
CA LEU A 904 -15.62 -17.76 39.09
C LEU A 904 -15.94 -17.71 37.59
N LEU A 905 -15.65 -16.57 36.97
CA LEU A 905 -15.87 -16.34 35.53
C LEU A 905 -14.58 -16.41 34.76
N ILE A 906 -13.52 -15.72 35.21
CA ILE A 906 -12.21 -15.72 34.55
C ILE A 906 -11.15 -16.11 35.57
N ASP A 907 -10.33 -17.07 35.21
CA ASP A 907 -9.14 -17.49 35.92
C ASP A 907 -7.89 -17.13 35.13
N ASN A 908 -7.19 -16.06 35.53
CA ASN A 908 -5.91 -15.60 35.02
C ASN A 908 -4.86 -15.62 36.13
N ASP A 909 -4.91 -16.67 36.98
CA ASP A 909 -4.02 -16.85 38.14
C ASP A 909 -2.60 -17.27 37.72
N GLY A 910 -1.61 -16.95 38.54
CA GLY A 910 -0.18 -17.26 38.36
C GLY A 910 0.67 -16.05 38.11
N SER A 911 1.99 -16.17 38.34
CA SER A 911 2.97 -15.10 37.94
C SER A 911 3.22 -15.17 36.46
N HIS A 912 2.89 -14.10 35.76
CA HIS A 912 3.07 -13.96 34.30
C HIS A 912 3.06 -12.49 33.90
N SER A 913 3.78 -12.15 32.84
CA SER A 913 3.67 -10.83 32.20
C SER A 913 2.24 -10.55 31.75
N ALA A 914 1.92 -9.30 31.45
CA ALA A 914 0.59 -8.85 31.07
C ALA A 914 -0.10 -9.81 30.10
N ALA A 915 -1.16 -10.46 30.57
CA ALA A 915 -1.93 -11.44 29.81
C ALA A 915 -3.43 -11.10 29.84
N ARG A 916 -4.09 -11.36 28.70
CA ARG A 916 -5.52 -11.11 28.56
C ARG A 916 -6.29 -12.42 28.47
N LYS A 917 -7.33 -12.55 29.33
CA LYS A 917 -8.33 -13.62 29.23
C LYS A 917 -9.73 -13.05 29.19
N GLY A 918 -10.65 -13.73 28.51
CA GLY A 918 -12.06 -13.31 28.42
C GLY A 918 -13.03 -14.48 28.50
N GLN A 919 -14.23 -14.24 29.07
CA GLN A 919 -15.29 -15.22 29.19
C GLN A 919 -16.68 -14.61 29.04
N LYS A 920 -17.63 -15.41 28.54
CA LYS A 920 -19.02 -15.00 28.30
C LYS A 920 -19.91 -15.40 29.49
N ILE A 921 -20.91 -14.56 29.79
CA ILE A 921 -21.90 -14.79 30.80
C ILE A 921 -23.24 -14.10 30.45
N ALA A 922 -24.36 -14.75 30.66
CA ALA A 922 -25.68 -14.16 30.49
C ALA A 922 -26.17 -13.52 31.77
N LEU A 923 -26.45 -12.23 31.76
CA LEU A 923 -26.86 -11.44 32.92
C LEU A 923 -28.19 -10.74 32.64
N ALA A 924 -29.09 -10.79 33.64
CA ALA A 924 -30.30 -10.00 33.62
C ALA A 924 -30.00 -8.53 33.98
N LYS A 925 -30.76 -7.60 33.45
CA LYS A 925 -30.66 -6.18 33.76
C LYS A 925 -30.72 -5.93 35.26
N GLY A 926 -29.82 -5.12 35.80
CA GLY A 926 -29.75 -4.73 37.21
C GLY A 926 -28.42 -5.03 37.89
N PHE A 927 -28.36 -5.07 39.18
CA PHE A 927 -27.09 -5.19 39.91
C PHE A 927 -26.59 -6.63 40.03
N HIS A 928 -25.34 -6.84 39.74
CA HIS A 928 -24.60 -8.09 39.96
C HIS A 928 -23.35 -7.80 40.78
N GLU A 929 -23.03 -8.69 41.71
CA GLU A 929 -21.80 -8.57 42.49
C GLU A 929 -20.62 -8.91 41.60
N ILE A 930 -19.69 -8.00 41.49
CA ILE A 930 -18.38 -8.23 40.84
C ILE A 930 -17.31 -8.25 41.92
N ARG A 931 -16.50 -9.31 41.92
CA ARG A 931 -15.34 -9.44 42.78
C ARG A 931 -14.13 -9.77 41.95
N ILE A 932 -13.02 -9.10 42.24
CA ILE A 932 -11.73 -9.34 41.60
C ILE A 932 -10.68 -9.53 42.67
N GLU A 933 -9.89 -10.58 42.53
CA GLU A 933 -8.70 -10.86 43.33
C GLU A 933 -7.53 -10.69 42.41
N TYR A 934 -6.50 -9.91 42.81
CA TYR A 934 -5.31 -9.55 42.02
C TYR A 934 -4.09 -9.58 42.91
N PHE A 935 -2.97 -10.05 42.36
CA PHE A 935 -1.67 -9.88 43.00
C PHE A 935 -0.61 -9.47 41.98
N GLU A 936 0.36 -8.73 42.49
CA GLU A 936 1.58 -8.32 41.81
C GLU A 936 2.74 -9.05 42.48
N ASP A 937 3.49 -9.80 41.69
CA ASP A 937 4.65 -10.56 42.15
C ASP A 937 5.95 -9.79 41.94
N TYR A 938 6.27 -9.48 40.69
CA TYR A 938 7.53 -8.80 40.33
C TYR A 938 7.52 -8.23 38.90
N MET A 939 7.90 -6.95 38.76
CA MET A 939 8.09 -6.25 37.49
C MET A 939 6.86 -6.11 36.59
N GLY A 940 6.23 -4.99 36.64
CA GLY A 940 5.06 -4.63 35.85
C GLY A 940 3.76 -4.75 36.63
N GLN A 941 2.89 -3.76 36.55
CA GLN A 941 1.60 -3.79 37.26
C GLN A 941 0.50 -3.36 36.31
N GLU A 942 -0.41 -4.29 36.01
CA GLU A 942 -1.57 -3.99 35.16
C GLU A 942 -2.82 -4.74 35.68
N LEU A 943 -3.89 -3.98 35.82
CA LEU A 943 -5.24 -4.56 35.99
C LEU A 943 -6.24 -3.73 35.18
N LYS A 944 -6.72 -4.25 34.07
CA LYS A 944 -7.77 -3.65 33.25
C LYS A 944 -8.92 -4.61 33.08
N VAL A 945 -10.10 -4.19 33.52
CA VAL A 945 -11.32 -4.99 33.42
C VAL A 945 -12.26 -4.36 32.41
N ARG A 946 -12.61 -5.11 31.37
CA ARG A 946 -13.43 -4.65 30.27
C ARG A 946 -14.66 -5.50 30.11
N MET A 947 -15.70 -4.91 29.52
CA MET A 947 -16.92 -5.61 29.17
C MET A 947 -17.43 -5.18 27.79
N LEU A 948 -18.14 -6.09 27.15
CA LEU A 948 -18.92 -5.82 25.95
C LEU A 948 -20.22 -6.63 25.96
N SER A 949 -21.18 -6.22 25.14
CA SER A 949 -22.34 -7.03 24.73
C SER A 949 -22.56 -6.88 23.23
N ARG A 950 -23.54 -7.53 22.67
CA ARG A 950 -23.92 -7.35 21.27
C ARG A 950 -24.22 -5.88 20.91
N ASN A 951 -24.85 -5.15 21.85
CA ASN A 951 -25.28 -3.76 21.67
C ASN A 951 -24.34 -2.73 22.33
N MET A 952 -23.27 -3.19 22.96
CA MET A 952 -22.32 -2.35 23.69
C MET A 952 -20.90 -2.70 23.24
N PRO A 953 -20.14 -1.73 22.67
CA PRO A 953 -18.76 -1.96 22.28
C PRO A 953 -17.89 -2.28 23.49
N GLU A 954 -16.74 -2.91 23.24
CA GLU A 954 -15.76 -3.18 24.29
C GLU A 954 -15.29 -1.88 24.94
N GLN A 955 -15.38 -1.82 26.23
CA GLN A 955 -14.96 -0.68 27.04
C GLN A 955 -14.47 -1.12 28.42
N LEU A 956 -13.62 -0.33 29.06
CA LEU A 956 -13.36 -0.47 30.50
C LEU A 956 -14.69 -0.37 31.25
N ILE A 957 -14.85 -1.13 32.33
CA ILE A 957 -16.06 -0.99 33.16
C ILE A 957 -16.09 0.45 33.66
N PRO A 958 -17.13 1.25 33.32
CA PRO A 958 -17.22 2.63 33.74
C PRO A 958 -17.46 2.77 35.26
N SER A 959 -16.79 3.72 35.90
CA SER A 959 -16.91 3.92 37.36
C SER A 959 -18.34 4.25 37.81
N GLU A 960 -19.11 4.91 36.94
CA GLU A 960 -20.51 5.22 37.17
C GLU A 960 -21.44 3.99 37.25
N ARG A 961 -20.96 2.83 36.74
CA ARG A 961 -21.68 1.54 36.84
C ARG A 961 -21.27 0.68 38.04
N LEU A 962 -20.27 1.12 38.80
CA LEU A 962 -19.79 0.39 40.00
C LEU A 962 -20.33 1.04 41.26
N PHE A 963 -20.94 0.23 42.13
CA PHE A 963 -21.62 0.71 43.32
C PHE A 963 -21.22 -0.09 44.55
N ILE A 964 -21.29 0.57 45.71
CA ILE A 964 -21.15 -0.07 47.00
C ILE A 964 -22.48 -0.02 47.79
N LYS A 965 -22.66 -1.05 48.63
CA LYS A 965 -23.89 -1.25 49.47
C LYS A 965 -23.94 -0.32 50.65
#